data_0ca53c4850f80e556bde6b3179c3061e
#
_entry.id   0ca53c4850f80e556bde6b3179c3061e
#
_cell.length_a   1.000
_cell.length_b   1.000
_cell.length_c   1.000
_cell.angle_alpha   90.00
_cell.angle_beta   90.00
_cell.angle_gamma   90.00
#
_symmetry.space_group_name_H-M   'P 1'
#
loop_
_entity.id
_entity.type
_entity.pdbx_description
1 polymer ?
#
loop_
_entity_poly.entity_id
_entity_poly.type
_entity_poly.pdbx_seq_one_letter_code
_entity_poly.pdbx_strand_id
1 'polypeptide(L)'
;MAEIPFLVKDLALILMVAGIVTLLFKKLKQPLVLGYIVAGFLVSPHMPYTMSVIDDNDIQTWADIGVIFTLFSLGLDFSFKKIVKMGASPIISTVVIVFCMMMLCISVGHGFGWNKMDCIFLGGMLAMSSTTIIYKAFDDMGLRQQKFAGMVMSVLILEDILAIVMMVMLSAIAGGSTPDGEQMFESVIKIVFFLILWFIVGIFAIPLFLRSVRKLINSETLLIVSLGLCCGMAVLSTKVGFSSAFGAFVMGSILAETIEAEKIIKLVEPVKNLFGAIFFVSVGMLVDPQILVDYALPILALVLTILIGQAVLGTFGFMLGGESLKSAMRCGFSMAQIGEFSFIIASLGLSLGVISKFLYPVVVAVSVITTFLTPYMIRLATPSYQVMEKHLPNKLITALNHLATNRPSTTQQSKWKALLRQMTVNTVAYSILSAAVIALMFTFVLPLMRNLLPGWRLHWYANAITGVLTVIFIAPFLRAIVMKKNHSNEWKRLWVESSINRIPLLSTIVVRFMIALGFIFYICNFLSRFTDALMISIGIVAVLLIIVSRRTKKRSIKMERLFIRNLRSRDIEAQVKGTKRPLYEGHLLDRDIHISEFEVPEDSTWCGHTLRELNLRQRFGIDMSSIYRGSRRINIPNGDTTIFPCDKLQIIGNDEQTQKFNNALQTELVPEDLDIEKREMKLRQLVISGKSEFCGKTLGESGIRDKYDCMVVGLEEGLESLTKISPSYTFQKGDIIWIVGEEAALQKIMNKN
;
A
#
# COMPACT_ATOMS: atom_id res chain seq x y z
N MET A 1 -40.66 0.92 -25.48
CA MET A 1 -39.50 1.55 -24.79
C MET A 1 -38.60 0.42 -24.36
N ALA A 2 -37.30 0.47 -24.65
CA ALA A 2 -36.38 -0.52 -24.15
C ALA A 2 -36.33 -0.38 -22.62
N GLU A 3 -36.68 -1.42 -21.89
CA GLU A 3 -36.56 -1.42 -20.42
C GLU A 3 -35.08 -1.37 -20.07
N ILE A 4 -34.70 -0.41 -19.22
CA ILE A 4 -33.34 -0.30 -18.70
C ILE A 4 -33.08 -1.53 -17.81
N PRO A 5 -31.95 -2.26 -17.98
CA PRO A 5 -31.62 -3.42 -17.15
C PRO A 5 -31.68 -3.06 -15.66
N PHE A 6 -32.16 -3.99 -14.83
CA PHE A 6 -32.27 -3.79 -13.37
C PHE A 6 -30.93 -3.37 -12.76
N LEU A 7 -29.83 -3.97 -13.19
CA LEU A 7 -28.47 -3.61 -12.80
C LEU A 7 -28.16 -2.11 -12.91
N VAL A 8 -28.62 -1.46 -14.00
CA VAL A 8 -28.35 0.00 -14.20
C VAL A 8 -29.22 0.83 -13.27
N LYS A 9 -30.48 0.40 -12.99
CA LYS A 9 -31.37 1.09 -12.05
C LYS A 9 -30.81 1.04 -10.64
N ASP A 10 -30.36 -0.15 -10.20
CA ASP A 10 -29.79 -0.38 -8.88
C ASP A 10 -28.47 0.38 -8.70
N LEU A 11 -27.59 0.36 -9.72
CA LEU A 11 -26.35 1.12 -9.70
C LEU A 11 -26.60 2.64 -9.62
N ALA A 12 -27.62 3.15 -10.34
CA ALA A 12 -27.97 4.57 -10.29
C ALA A 12 -28.49 4.95 -8.89
N LEU A 13 -29.35 4.12 -8.28
CA LEU A 13 -29.84 4.33 -6.93
C LEU A 13 -28.69 4.37 -5.91
N ILE A 14 -27.81 3.36 -5.94
CA ILE A 14 -26.65 3.25 -5.07
C ILE A 14 -25.75 4.47 -5.18
N LEU A 15 -25.36 4.85 -6.40
CA LEU A 15 -24.44 5.97 -6.60
C LEU A 15 -25.06 7.31 -6.22
N MET A 16 -26.37 7.53 -6.46
CA MET A 16 -27.08 8.74 -6.06
C MET A 16 -27.11 8.87 -4.53
N VAL A 17 -27.59 7.83 -3.84
CA VAL A 17 -27.72 7.87 -2.38
C VAL A 17 -26.35 7.95 -1.72
N ALA A 18 -25.37 7.17 -2.20
CA ALA A 18 -23.99 7.24 -1.73
C ALA A 18 -23.40 8.65 -1.91
N GLY A 19 -23.63 9.29 -3.06
CA GLY A 19 -23.19 10.67 -3.32
C GLY A 19 -23.76 11.67 -2.33
N ILE A 20 -25.07 11.64 -2.10
CA ILE A 20 -25.75 12.56 -1.18
C ILE A 20 -25.27 12.35 0.27
N VAL A 21 -25.26 11.09 0.72
CA VAL A 21 -24.89 10.76 2.11
C VAL A 21 -23.41 11.09 2.36
N THR A 22 -22.53 10.82 1.43
CA THR A 22 -21.10 11.12 1.60
C THR A 22 -20.80 12.62 1.61
N LEU A 23 -21.57 13.43 0.86
CA LEU A 23 -21.48 14.89 0.96
C LEU A 23 -21.88 15.39 2.37
N LEU A 24 -22.92 14.80 2.96
CA LEU A 24 -23.32 15.09 4.33
C LEU A 24 -22.23 14.68 5.33
N PHE A 25 -21.65 13.49 5.20
CA PHE A 25 -20.58 13.01 6.08
C PHE A 25 -19.30 13.85 5.95
N LYS A 26 -18.98 14.30 4.74
CA LYS A 26 -17.85 15.24 4.52
C LYS A 26 -18.09 16.57 5.24
N LYS A 27 -19.33 17.12 5.19
CA LYS A 27 -19.71 18.32 5.94
C LYS A 27 -19.61 18.12 7.45
N LEU A 28 -19.94 16.92 7.94
CA LEU A 28 -19.82 16.54 9.35
C LEU A 28 -18.37 16.18 9.76
N LYS A 29 -17.40 16.28 8.85
CA LYS A 29 -15.99 15.87 9.05
C LYS A 29 -15.83 14.42 9.51
N GLN A 30 -16.73 13.53 9.04
CA GLN A 30 -16.70 12.10 9.32
C GLN A 30 -16.06 11.31 8.15
N PRO A 31 -15.50 10.10 8.41
CA PRO A 31 -14.95 9.25 7.35
C PRO A 31 -15.98 8.91 6.28
N LEU A 32 -15.59 9.01 4.99
CA LEU A 32 -16.48 8.72 3.85
C LEU A 32 -17.00 7.28 3.85
N VAL A 33 -16.20 6.35 4.35
CA VAL A 33 -16.58 4.93 4.48
C VAL A 33 -17.84 4.75 5.30
N LEU A 34 -17.97 5.49 6.40
CA LEU A 34 -19.22 5.47 7.19
C LEU A 34 -20.40 5.98 6.38
N GLY A 35 -20.19 7.02 5.56
CA GLY A 35 -21.22 7.53 4.65
C GLY A 35 -21.68 6.47 3.65
N TYR A 36 -20.77 5.69 3.09
CA TYR A 36 -21.12 4.59 2.17
C TYR A 36 -21.92 3.48 2.87
N ILE A 37 -21.52 3.07 4.08
CA ILE A 37 -22.25 2.04 4.85
C ILE A 37 -23.66 2.54 5.20
N VAL A 38 -23.79 3.80 5.66
CA VAL A 38 -25.11 4.38 5.96
C VAL A 38 -25.96 4.51 4.69
N ALA A 39 -25.37 4.90 3.57
CA ALA A 39 -26.07 4.92 2.29
C ALA A 39 -26.62 3.53 1.91
N GLY A 40 -25.80 2.49 2.10
CA GLY A 40 -26.20 1.11 1.87
C GLY A 40 -27.35 0.68 2.78
N PHE A 41 -27.26 1.00 4.06
CA PHE A 41 -28.34 0.75 5.01
C PHE A 41 -29.67 1.41 4.58
N LEU A 42 -29.62 2.64 4.04
CA LEU A 42 -30.79 3.36 3.56
C LEU A 42 -31.41 2.76 2.30
N VAL A 43 -30.62 2.15 1.40
CA VAL A 43 -31.13 1.48 0.17
C VAL A 43 -31.32 -0.03 0.34
N SER A 44 -31.17 -0.53 1.56
CA SER A 44 -31.30 -1.94 1.89
C SER A 44 -32.73 -2.45 1.64
N PRO A 45 -32.88 -3.68 1.12
CA PRO A 45 -34.21 -4.35 1.06
C PRO A 45 -34.89 -4.53 2.42
N HIS A 46 -34.09 -4.47 3.51
CA HIS A 46 -34.61 -4.60 4.88
C HIS A 46 -35.24 -3.31 5.43
N MET A 47 -35.14 -2.18 4.68
CA MET A 47 -35.72 -0.90 5.07
C MET A 47 -37.07 -0.67 4.40
N PRO A 48 -38.19 -0.68 5.17
CA PRO A 48 -39.55 -0.65 4.60
C PRO A 48 -39.98 0.71 4.02
N TYR A 49 -39.22 1.80 4.27
CA TYR A 49 -39.63 3.17 3.96
C TYR A 49 -38.81 3.84 2.85
N THR A 50 -37.81 3.17 2.29
CA THR A 50 -36.92 3.73 1.29
C THR A 50 -36.98 2.94 -0.01
N MET A 51 -36.52 3.57 -1.14
CA MET A 51 -36.32 2.84 -2.38
C MET A 51 -35.23 1.80 -2.17
N SER A 52 -35.53 0.54 -2.41
CA SER A 52 -34.60 -0.56 -2.25
C SER A 52 -34.11 -1.08 -3.59
N VAL A 53 -32.96 -1.71 -3.55
CA VAL A 53 -32.36 -2.44 -4.66
C VAL A 53 -33.24 -3.64 -5.03
N ILE A 54 -33.27 -4.00 -6.32
CA ILE A 54 -34.17 -5.04 -6.87
C ILE A 54 -33.49 -6.40 -6.86
N ASP A 55 -32.17 -6.48 -7.17
CA ASP A 55 -31.40 -7.73 -7.26
C ASP A 55 -30.13 -7.69 -6.41
N ASP A 56 -30.15 -8.44 -5.31
CA ASP A 56 -29.02 -8.53 -4.37
C ASP A 56 -27.81 -9.25 -4.97
N ASN A 57 -28.00 -10.21 -5.90
CA ASN A 57 -26.89 -10.99 -6.47
C ASN A 57 -26.00 -10.16 -7.39
N ASP A 58 -26.61 -9.26 -8.16
CA ASP A 58 -25.87 -8.34 -9.03
C ASP A 58 -24.96 -7.42 -8.20
N ILE A 59 -25.48 -6.95 -7.06
CA ILE A 59 -24.72 -6.07 -6.16
C ILE A 59 -23.61 -6.81 -5.44
N GLN A 60 -23.85 -8.06 -5.03
CA GLN A 60 -22.81 -8.91 -4.49
C GLN A 60 -21.64 -9.07 -5.48
N THR A 61 -21.94 -9.28 -6.75
CA THR A 61 -20.90 -9.38 -7.80
C THR A 61 -20.09 -8.09 -7.93
N TRP A 62 -20.75 -6.93 -7.89
CA TRP A 62 -20.06 -5.63 -7.92
C TRP A 62 -19.24 -5.39 -6.65
N ALA A 63 -19.74 -5.83 -5.49
CA ALA A 63 -19.01 -5.77 -4.23
C ALA A 63 -17.73 -6.62 -4.27
N ASP A 64 -17.80 -7.84 -4.82
CA ASP A 64 -16.63 -8.72 -4.98
C ASP A 64 -15.58 -8.09 -5.90
N ILE A 65 -16.00 -7.44 -6.98
CA ILE A 65 -15.10 -6.65 -7.84
C ILE A 65 -14.48 -5.49 -7.04
N GLY A 66 -15.26 -4.84 -6.19
CA GLY A 66 -14.78 -3.80 -5.28
C GLY A 66 -13.69 -4.29 -4.33
N VAL A 67 -13.86 -5.46 -3.75
CA VAL A 67 -12.84 -6.13 -2.90
C VAL A 67 -11.57 -6.40 -3.70
N ILE A 68 -11.69 -6.95 -4.91
CA ILE A 68 -10.55 -7.24 -5.79
C ILE A 68 -9.73 -5.97 -6.06
N PHE A 69 -10.36 -4.87 -6.48
CA PHE A 69 -9.65 -3.63 -6.78
C PHE A 69 -9.12 -2.91 -5.54
N THR A 70 -9.82 -3.01 -4.41
CA THR A 70 -9.33 -2.46 -3.13
C THR A 70 -8.06 -3.20 -2.70
N LEU A 71 -8.06 -4.54 -2.71
CA LEU A 71 -6.89 -5.32 -2.33
C LEU A 71 -5.75 -5.24 -3.35
N PHE A 72 -6.07 -5.08 -4.64
CA PHE A 72 -5.07 -4.76 -5.64
C PHE A 72 -4.37 -3.43 -5.36
N SER A 73 -5.12 -2.38 -5.04
CA SER A 73 -4.56 -1.08 -4.68
C SER A 73 -3.72 -1.14 -3.40
N LEU A 74 -4.22 -1.87 -2.38
CA LEU A 74 -3.44 -2.12 -1.16
C LEU A 74 -2.12 -2.82 -1.48
N GLY A 75 -2.16 -3.82 -2.38
CA GLY A 75 -0.96 -4.47 -2.90
C GLY A 75 0.01 -3.51 -3.59
N LEU A 76 -0.49 -2.53 -4.36
CA LEU A 76 0.34 -1.50 -5.00
C LEU A 76 1.03 -0.57 -3.99
N ASP A 77 0.40 -0.30 -2.85
CA ASP A 77 1.00 0.49 -1.77
C ASP A 77 2.01 -0.32 -0.95
N PHE A 78 1.94 -1.65 -1.08
CA PHE A 78 2.75 -2.60 -0.36
C PHE A 78 4.15 -2.76 -0.98
N SER A 79 5.20 -2.54 -0.18
CA SER A 79 6.58 -2.83 -0.59
C SER A 79 7.25 -3.78 0.40
N PHE A 80 7.69 -4.92 -0.10
CA PHE A 80 8.41 -5.93 0.69
C PHE A 80 9.67 -5.36 1.35
N LYS A 81 10.28 -4.38 0.72
CA LYS A 81 11.48 -3.70 1.25
C LYS A 81 11.18 -2.83 2.46
N LYS A 82 9.99 -2.21 2.51
CA LYS A 82 9.58 -1.42 3.68
C LYS A 82 9.52 -2.31 4.92
N ILE A 83 8.94 -3.51 4.81
CA ILE A 83 8.84 -4.48 5.92
C ILE A 83 10.21 -4.89 6.44
N VAL A 84 11.12 -5.27 5.54
CA VAL A 84 12.49 -5.70 5.94
C VAL A 84 13.24 -4.58 6.64
N LYS A 85 12.94 -3.32 6.32
CA LYS A 85 13.55 -2.13 6.93
C LYS A 85 12.89 -1.69 8.24
N MET A 86 11.62 -2.05 8.51
CA MET A 86 10.87 -1.65 9.71
C MET A 86 11.47 -2.19 11.02
N GLY A 87 12.33 -3.20 10.93
CA GLY A 87 12.96 -3.81 12.11
C GLY A 87 12.04 -4.81 12.83
N ALA A 88 12.47 -5.29 14.00
CA ALA A 88 11.75 -6.31 14.76
C ALA A 88 10.62 -5.74 15.62
N SER A 89 10.68 -4.45 15.96
CA SER A 89 9.72 -3.81 16.88
C SER A 89 8.27 -3.86 16.36
N PRO A 90 7.93 -3.35 15.17
CA PRO A 90 6.57 -3.44 14.65
C PRO A 90 6.09 -4.89 14.46
N ILE A 91 6.98 -5.80 14.05
CA ILE A 91 6.63 -7.22 13.84
C ILE A 91 6.18 -7.88 15.14
N ILE A 92 6.93 -7.67 16.23
CA ILE A 92 6.57 -8.22 17.54
C ILE A 92 5.27 -7.60 18.04
N SER A 93 5.13 -6.28 17.93
CA SER A 93 3.90 -5.58 18.31
C SER A 93 2.70 -6.15 17.58
N THR A 94 2.76 -6.27 16.25
CA THR A 94 1.65 -6.79 15.43
C THR A 94 1.26 -8.21 15.83
N VAL A 95 2.23 -9.12 15.93
CA VAL A 95 1.94 -10.53 16.28
C VAL A 95 1.28 -10.63 17.63
N VAL A 96 1.79 -9.90 18.63
CA VAL A 96 1.23 -9.91 19.99
C VAL A 96 -0.17 -9.31 20.02
N ILE A 97 -0.38 -8.15 19.38
CA ILE A 97 -1.67 -7.46 19.36
C ILE A 97 -2.73 -8.36 18.71
N VAL A 98 -2.47 -8.82 17.48
CA VAL A 98 -3.44 -9.63 16.73
C VAL A 98 -3.75 -10.94 17.45
N PHE A 99 -2.75 -11.64 17.97
CA PHE A 99 -2.96 -12.87 18.72
C PHE A 99 -3.79 -12.64 19.98
N CYS A 100 -3.44 -11.63 20.79
CA CYS A 100 -4.16 -11.34 22.04
C CYS A 100 -5.59 -10.86 21.76
N MET A 101 -5.80 -9.99 20.76
CA MET A 101 -7.13 -9.53 20.38
C MET A 101 -7.99 -10.66 19.83
N MET A 102 -7.43 -11.52 19.00
CA MET A 102 -8.12 -12.70 18.46
C MET A 102 -8.59 -13.62 19.60
N MET A 103 -7.70 -13.94 20.57
CA MET A 103 -8.05 -14.76 21.72
C MET A 103 -9.12 -14.11 22.60
N LEU A 104 -9.03 -12.80 22.82
CA LEU A 104 -10.01 -12.05 23.59
C LEU A 104 -11.40 -12.10 22.90
N CYS A 105 -11.47 -11.84 21.61
CA CYS A 105 -12.74 -11.83 20.85
C CYS A 105 -13.35 -13.24 20.74
N ILE A 106 -12.52 -14.29 20.56
CA ILE A 106 -12.97 -15.69 20.61
C ILE A 106 -13.60 -16.01 21.98
N SER A 107 -12.94 -15.57 23.05
CA SER A 107 -13.44 -15.81 24.41
C SER A 107 -14.77 -15.11 24.67
N VAL A 108 -14.94 -13.89 24.18
CA VAL A 108 -16.20 -13.14 24.28
C VAL A 108 -17.32 -13.81 23.48
N GLY A 109 -17.05 -14.24 22.23
CA GLY A 109 -18.00 -14.98 21.42
C GLY A 109 -18.42 -16.30 22.07
N HIS A 110 -17.46 -17.00 22.65
CA HIS A 110 -17.75 -18.22 23.40
C HIS A 110 -18.59 -17.96 24.65
N GLY A 111 -18.38 -16.81 25.31
CA GLY A 111 -19.18 -16.36 26.46
C GLY A 111 -20.66 -16.09 26.10
N PHE A 112 -20.96 -15.74 24.86
CA PHE A 112 -22.34 -15.63 24.34
C PHE A 112 -22.91 -16.96 23.85
N GLY A 113 -22.15 -18.06 23.91
CA GLY A 113 -22.59 -19.38 23.47
C GLY A 113 -22.62 -19.54 21.94
N TRP A 114 -21.86 -18.74 21.19
CA TRP A 114 -21.80 -18.82 19.73
C TRP A 114 -21.04 -20.06 19.26
N ASN A 115 -21.31 -20.51 18.04
CA ASN A 115 -20.66 -21.66 17.47
C ASN A 115 -19.15 -21.46 17.35
N LYS A 116 -18.39 -22.57 17.39
CA LYS A 116 -16.94 -22.53 17.32
C LYS A 116 -16.42 -21.78 16.08
N MET A 117 -17.06 -21.98 14.90
CA MET A 117 -16.69 -21.27 13.67
C MET A 117 -17.01 -19.78 13.75
N ASP A 118 -18.20 -19.42 14.29
CA ASP A 118 -18.55 -18.02 14.51
C ASP A 118 -17.52 -17.32 15.41
N CYS A 119 -17.08 -17.98 16.49
CA CYS A 119 -16.05 -17.43 17.41
C CYS A 119 -14.69 -17.25 16.72
N ILE A 120 -14.24 -18.23 15.93
CA ILE A 120 -12.95 -18.17 15.23
C ILE A 120 -12.96 -17.05 14.19
N PHE A 121 -14.01 -16.97 13.37
CA PHE A 121 -14.18 -15.90 12.40
C PHE A 121 -14.32 -14.53 13.07
N LEU A 122 -15.09 -14.43 14.15
CA LEU A 122 -15.20 -13.22 14.96
C LEU A 122 -13.84 -12.73 15.44
N GLY A 123 -13.00 -13.64 15.98
CA GLY A 123 -11.65 -13.32 16.40
C GLY A 123 -10.80 -12.75 15.25
N GLY A 124 -10.86 -13.38 14.08
CA GLY A 124 -10.19 -12.91 12.88
C GLY A 124 -10.68 -11.55 12.39
N MET A 125 -11.99 -11.32 12.41
CA MET A 125 -12.61 -10.07 11.98
C MET A 125 -12.26 -8.90 12.89
N LEU A 126 -12.31 -9.09 14.21
CA LEU A 126 -12.19 -8.02 15.20
C LEU A 126 -10.74 -7.72 15.62
N ALA A 127 -9.78 -8.56 15.22
CA ALA A 127 -8.38 -8.36 15.53
C ALA A 127 -7.66 -7.35 14.62
N MET A 128 -8.32 -6.90 13.54
CA MET A 128 -7.71 -6.06 12.51
C MET A 128 -8.21 -4.62 12.57
N SER A 129 -7.27 -3.68 12.58
CA SER A 129 -7.57 -2.24 12.61
C SER A 129 -7.57 -1.65 11.18
N SER A 130 -8.27 -0.52 10.93
CA SER A 130 -8.29 0.12 9.62
C SER A 130 -7.13 1.10 9.44
N THR A 131 -6.32 0.85 8.46
CA THR A 131 -5.23 1.74 8.06
C THR A 131 -5.76 3.09 7.58
N THR A 132 -6.82 3.07 6.77
CA THR A 132 -7.40 4.26 6.12
C THR A 132 -8.01 5.24 7.14
N ILE A 133 -8.76 4.71 8.11
CA ILE A 133 -9.44 5.53 9.13
C ILE A 133 -8.43 6.19 10.06
N ILE A 134 -7.45 5.43 10.55
CA ILE A 134 -6.42 5.93 11.46
C ILE A 134 -5.54 6.97 10.75
N TYR A 135 -5.14 6.69 9.49
CA TYR A 135 -4.36 7.63 8.69
C TYR A 135 -5.07 8.97 8.57
N LYS A 136 -6.38 8.95 8.22
CA LYS A 136 -7.18 10.15 8.10
C LYS A 136 -7.35 10.87 9.44
N ALA A 137 -7.62 10.12 10.52
CA ALA A 137 -7.73 10.71 11.86
C ALA A 137 -6.41 11.42 12.29
N PHE A 138 -5.25 10.83 12.00
CA PHE A 138 -3.96 11.45 12.26
C PHE A 138 -3.71 12.69 11.40
N ASP A 139 -4.15 12.68 10.13
CA ASP A 139 -4.04 13.81 9.23
C ASP A 139 -4.91 14.98 9.71
N ASP A 140 -6.20 14.74 9.97
CA ASP A 140 -7.17 15.71 10.48
C ASP A 140 -6.77 16.32 11.86
N MET A 141 -6.04 15.55 12.67
CA MET A 141 -5.54 15.98 13.98
C MET A 141 -4.12 16.55 13.95
N GLY A 142 -3.46 16.60 12.79
CA GLY A 142 -2.07 17.06 12.64
C GLY A 142 -1.02 16.16 13.33
N LEU A 143 -1.34 14.90 13.60
CA LEU A 143 -0.48 13.95 14.32
C LEU A 143 0.40 13.10 13.42
N ARG A 144 0.21 13.17 12.11
CA ARG A 144 0.82 12.29 11.10
C ARG A 144 2.34 12.24 11.15
N GLN A 145 2.99 13.35 11.51
CA GLN A 145 4.45 13.46 11.54
C GLN A 145 5.07 13.01 12.87
N GLN A 146 4.27 12.65 13.86
CA GLN A 146 4.78 12.21 15.15
C GLN A 146 5.31 10.78 15.09
N LYS A 147 6.32 10.47 15.92
CA LYS A 147 7.00 9.17 15.96
C LYS A 147 6.02 8.02 16.19
N PHE A 148 5.09 8.18 17.17
CA PHE A 148 4.11 7.13 17.46
C PHE A 148 3.17 6.86 16.29
N ALA A 149 2.79 7.89 15.51
CA ALA A 149 1.95 7.71 14.31
C ALA A 149 2.70 6.86 13.26
N GLY A 150 3.99 7.10 13.05
CA GLY A 150 4.82 6.27 12.19
C GLY A 150 4.92 4.81 12.65
N MET A 151 4.96 4.56 13.97
CA MET A 151 4.95 3.21 14.53
C MET A 151 3.60 2.52 14.32
N VAL A 152 2.49 3.21 14.60
CA VAL A 152 1.13 2.70 14.33
C VAL A 152 0.97 2.33 12.86
N MET A 153 1.35 3.22 11.94
CA MET A 153 1.29 2.95 10.49
C MET A 153 2.12 1.72 10.10
N SER A 154 3.27 1.49 10.74
CA SER A 154 4.09 0.30 10.50
C SER A 154 3.40 -0.99 10.96
N VAL A 155 2.74 -0.95 12.12
CA VAL A 155 1.96 -2.08 12.64
C VAL A 155 0.74 -2.35 11.77
N LEU A 156 -0.01 -1.32 11.37
CA LEU A 156 -1.18 -1.45 10.49
C LEU A 156 -0.84 -2.10 9.14
N ILE A 157 0.27 -1.72 8.52
CA ILE A 157 0.74 -2.36 7.28
C ILE A 157 1.02 -3.86 7.50
N LEU A 158 1.54 -4.23 8.68
CA LEU A 158 1.77 -5.63 9.01
C LEU A 158 0.47 -6.37 9.37
N GLU A 159 -0.49 -5.70 9.99
CA GLU A 159 -1.85 -6.24 10.21
C GLU A 159 -2.55 -6.55 8.89
N ASP A 160 -2.46 -5.68 7.90
CA ASP A 160 -3.04 -5.90 6.56
C ASP A 160 -2.50 -7.18 5.92
N ILE A 161 -1.19 -7.45 6.06
CA ILE A 161 -0.58 -8.69 5.57
C ILE A 161 -1.09 -9.90 6.35
N LEU A 162 -1.14 -9.76 7.68
CA LEU A 162 -1.60 -10.84 8.55
C LEU A 162 -3.08 -11.15 8.32
N ALA A 163 -3.90 -10.13 7.99
CA ALA A 163 -5.29 -10.29 7.59
C ALA A 163 -5.43 -11.18 6.34
N ILE A 164 -4.57 -10.96 5.35
CA ILE A 164 -4.59 -11.79 4.13
C ILE A 164 -4.19 -13.23 4.44
N VAL A 165 -3.15 -13.44 5.25
CA VAL A 165 -2.75 -14.77 5.70
C VAL A 165 -3.89 -15.43 6.48
N MET A 166 -4.56 -14.65 7.34
CA MET A 166 -5.70 -15.12 8.13
C MET A 166 -6.89 -15.50 7.26
N MET A 167 -7.24 -14.72 6.23
CA MET A 167 -8.29 -15.09 5.27
C MET A 167 -8.04 -16.45 4.62
N VAL A 168 -6.80 -16.71 4.22
CA VAL A 168 -6.45 -18.00 3.62
C VAL A 168 -6.50 -19.13 4.64
N MET A 169 -6.03 -18.88 5.87
CA MET A 169 -6.14 -19.87 6.96
C MET A 169 -7.61 -20.18 7.31
N LEU A 170 -8.45 -19.16 7.41
CA LEU A 170 -9.87 -19.31 7.68
C LEU A 170 -10.59 -20.08 6.56
N SER A 171 -10.25 -19.80 5.29
CA SER A 171 -10.76 -20.56 4.15
C SER A 171 -10.37 -22.05 4.23
N ALA A 172 -9.15 -22.35 4.64
CA ALA A 172 -8.66 -23.73 4.79
C ALA A 172 -9.39 -24.46 5.94
N ILE A 173 -9.62 -23.77 7.07
CA ILE A 173 -10.37 -24.31 8.22
C ILE A 173 -11.82 -24.56 7.83
N ALA A 174 -12.43 -23.69 7.04
CA ALA A 174 -13.81 -23.80 6.57
C ALA A 174 -14.04 -24.99 5.62
N GLY A 175 -13.00 -25.44 4.90
CA GLY A 175 -13.05 -26.55 3.94
C GLY A 175 -13.30 -27.94 4.53
N GLY A 176 -13.64 -28.06 5.83
CA GLY A 176 -14.28 -29.25 6.42
C GLY A 176 -13.37 -30.35 6.94
N SER A 177 -12.07 -30.15 7.03
CA SER A 177 -11.20 -31.04 7.81
C SER A 177 -11.11 -30.50 9.24
N THR A 178 -11.47 -31.33 10.24
CA THR A 178 -10.99 -31.07 11.62
C THR A 178 -9.49 -30.83 11.53
N PRO A 179 -8.99 -29.68 11.96
CA PRO A 179 -7.60 -29.34 11.69
C PRO A 179 -6.70 -30.22 12.56
N ASP A 180 -6.24 -31.35 11.98
CA ASP A 180 -5.03 -31.98 12.44
C ASP A 180 -3.91 -30.96 12.23
N GLY A 181 -3.07 -30.76 13.24
CA GLY A 181 -1.99 -29.78 13.18
C GLY A 181 -1.09 -29.96 11.96
N GLU A 182 -0.99 -31.17 11.42
CA GLU A 182 -0.28 -31.53 10.19
C GLU A 182 -0.91 -30.89 8.95
N GLN A 183 -2.23 -30.94 8.80
CA GLN A 183 -2.95 -30.34 7.66
C GLN A 183 -2.91 -28.79 7.70
N MET A 184 -2.99 -28.19 8.89
CA MET A 184 -2.78 -26.74 9.05
C MET A 184 -1.37 -26.33 8.64
N PHE A 185 -0.37 -27.08 9.05
CA PHE A 185 1.03 -26.82 8.70
C PHE A 185 1.27 -26.97 7.18
N GLU A 186 0.70 -28.00 6.55
CA GLU A 186 0.73 -28.17 5.09
C GLU A 186 0.08 -26.99 4.36
N SER A 187 -1.08 -26.52 4.82
CA SER A 187 -1.78 -25.38 4.23
C SER A 187 -0.95 -24.10 4.33
N VAL A 188 -0.34 -23.82 5.49
CA VAL A 188 0.55 -22.67 5.67
C VAL A 188 1.77 -22.77 4.75
N ILE A 189 2.40 -23.94 4.64
CA ILE A 189 3.53 -24.16 3.71
C ILE A 189 3.09 -23.92 2.27
N LYS A 190 1.92 -24.42 1.88
CA LYS A 190 1.36 -24.22 0.53
C LYS A 190 1.16 -22.73 0.22
N ILE A 191 0.60 -21.96 1.16
CA ILE A 191 0.41 -20.51 1.02
C ILE A 191 1.76 -19.82 0.82
N VAL A 192 2.70 -20.05 1.73
CA VAL A 192 4.04 -19.44 1.69
C VAL A 192 4.75 -19.81 0.38
N PHE A 193 4.63 -21.06 -0.05
CA PHE A 193 5.21 -21.53 -1.31
C PHE A 193 4.64 -20.78 -2.52
N PHE A 194 3.30 -20.70 -2.68
CA PHE A 194 2.68 -20.01 -3.81
C PHE A 194 2.91 -18.51 -3.77
N LEU A 195 2.89 -17.88 -2.58
CA LEU A 195 3.20 -16.46 -2.43
C LEU A 195 4.62 -16.15 -2.92
N ILE A 196 5.61 -16.92 -2.47
CA ILE A 196 7.00 -16.73 -2.89
C ILE A 196 7.17 -17.04 -4.38
N LEU A 197 6.52 -18.10 -4.87
CA LEU A 197 6.53 -18.46 -6.29
C LEU A 197 6.00 -17.33 -7.16
N TRP A 198 4.80 -16.85 -6.88
CA TRP A 198 4.17 -15.78 -7.66
C TRP A 198 4.97 -14.48 -7.58
N PHE A 199 5.54 -14.18 -6.41
CA PHE A 199 6.38 -13.02 -6.23
C PHE A 199 7.67 -13.11 -7.06
N ILE A 200 8.34 -14.26 -7.05
CA ILE A 200 9.57 -14.45 -7.82
C ILE A 200 9.28 -14.44 -9.33
N VAL A 201 8.27 -15.19 -9.77
CA VAL A 201 7.88 -15.24 -11.19
C VAL A 201 7.43 -13.84 -11.65
N GLY A 202 6.64 -13.14 -10.82
CA GLY A 202 6.16 -11.81 -11.12
C GLY A 202 7.27 -10.78 -11.25
N ILE A 203 8.25 -10.76 -10.33
CA ILE A 203 9.42 -9.86 -10.41
C ILE A 203 10.25 -10.10 -11.67
N PHE A 204 10.26 -11.31 -12.22
CA PHE A 204 10.92 -11.57 -13.50
C PHE A 204 10.04 -11.23 -14.70
N ALA A 205 8.80 -11.75 -14.74
CA ALA A 205 7.93 -11.69 -15.90
C ALA A 205 7.35 -10.29 -16.13
N ILE A 206 6.82 -9.65 -15.09
CA ILE A 206 6.08 -8.38 -15.22
C ILE A 206 6.99 -7.21 -15.66
N PRO A 207 8.17 -6.95 -15.05
CA PRO A 207 9.04 -5.88 -15.54
C PRO A 207 9.58 -6.14 -16.95
N LEU A 208 9.80 -7.41 -17.31
CA LEU A 208 10.21 -7.77 -18.67
C LEU A 208 9.12 -7.46 -19.67
N PHE A 209 7.88 -7.85 -19.37
CA PHE A 209 6.69 -7.56 -20.16
C PHE A 209 6.48 -6.03 -20.30
N LEU A 210 6.43 -5.29 -19.21
CA LEU A 210 6.21 -3.84 -19.23
C LEU A 210 7.31 -3.10 -20.02
N ARG A 211 8.57 -3.54 -19.91
CA ARG A 211 9.67 -2.98 -20.71
C ARG A 211 9.51 -3.25 -22.21
N SER A 212 9.07 -4.47 -22.58
CA SER A 212 8.86 -4.83 -23.97
C SER A 212 7.81 -3.97 -24.65
N VAL A 213 6.74 -3.64 -23.93
CA VAL A 213 5.60 -2.87 -24.44
C VAL A 213 5.66 -1.36 -24.09
N ARG A 214 6.69 -0.90 -23.41
CA ARG A 214 6.81 0.49 -22.90
C ARG A 214 6.61 1.57 -23.96
N LYS A 215 7.03 1.33 -25.19
CA LYS A 215 6.86 2.29 -26.31
C LYS A 215 5.42 2.38 -26.81
N LEU A 216 4.60 1.37 -26.55
CA LEU A 216 3.20 1.26 -26.98
C LEU A 216 2.21 1.67 -25.88
N ILE A 217 2.67 1.77 -24.63
CA ILE A 217 1.82 2.03 -23.46
C ILE A 217 1.64 3.54 -23.28
N ASN A 218 0.39 4.00 -23.40
CA ASN A 218 -0.10 5.27 -22.88
C ASN A 218 -0.77 5.06 -21.50
N SER A 219 -1.34 6.10 -20.89
CA SER A 219 -1.98 6.02 -19.57
C SER A 219 -3.20 5.10 -19.56
N GLU A 220 -4.02 5.15 -20.61
CA GLU A 220 -5.20 4.29 -20.76
C GLU A 220 -4.82 2.82 -20.91
N THR A 221 -3.88 2.52 -21.81
CA THR A 221 -3.40 1.14 -22.01
C THR A 221 -2.73 0.59 -20.76
N LEU A 222 -2.00 1.44 -19.99
CA LEU A 222 -1.37 1.03 -18.74
C LEU A 222 -2.41 0.64 -17.68
N LEU A 223 -3.51 1.41 -17.58
CA LEU A 223 -4.63 1.08 -16.70
C LEU A 223 -5.24 -0.27 -17.07
N ILE A 224 -5.61 -0.45 -18.34
CA ILE A 224 -6.25 -1.69 -18.85
C ILE A 224 -5.32 -2.90 -18.59
N VAL A 225 -4.05 -2.79 -18.91
CA VAL A 225 -3.06 -3.87 -18.68
C VAL A 225 -2.93 -4.18 -17.19
N SER A 226 -2.89 -3.16 -16.32
CA SER A 226 -2.76 -3.36 -14.87
C SER A 226 -3.99 -4.04 -14.29
N LEU A 227 -5.20 -3.62 -14.68
CA LEU A 227 -6.45 -4.26 -14.27
C LEU A 227 -6.59 -5.67 -14.86
N GLY A 228 -6.18 -5.87 -16.12
CA GLY A 228 -6.15 -7.19 -16.75
C GLY A 228 -5.22 -8.17 -16.04
N LEU A 229 -4.04 -7.73 -15.62
CA LEU A 229 -3.12 -8.53 -14.81
C LEU A 229 -3.70 -8.83 -13.42
N CYS A 230 -4.36 -7.85 -12.80
CA CYS A 230 -5.06 -8.01 -11.52
C CYS A 230 -6.12 -9.10 -11.61
N CYS A 231 -7.07 -8.98 -12.54
CA CYS A 231 -8.14 -9.95 -12.76
C CYS A 231 -7.61 -11.33 -13.17
N GLY A 232 -6.58 -11.37 -14.02
CA GLY A 232 -5.93 -12.61 -14.43
C GLY A 232 -5.32 -13.36 -13.23
N MET A 233 -4.68 -12.62 -12.31
CA MET A 233 -4.10 -13.22 -11.11
C MET A 233 -5.18 -13.63 -10.09
N ALA A 234 -6.29 -12.87 -9.99
CA ALA A 234 -7.44 -13.24 -9.18
C ALA A 234 -8.03 -14.60 -9.65
N VAL A 235 -8.23 -14.76 -10.96
CA VAL A 235 -8.69 -16.03 -11.55
C VAL A 235 -7.67 -17.16 -11.36
N LEU A 236 -6.37 -16.88 -11.50
CA LEU A 236 -5.33 -17.89 -11.27
C LEU A 236 -5.33 -18.35 -9.80
N SER A 237 -5.50 -17.41 -8.88
CA SER A 237 -5.56 -17.66 -7.44
C SER A 237 -6.70 -18.62 -7.10
N THR A 238 -7.91 -18.37 -7.62
CA THR A 238 -9.09 -19.23 -7.36
C THR A 238 -8.91 -20.64 -7.93
N LYS A 239 -8.27 -20.79 -9.09
CA LYS A 239 -7.95 -22.12 -9.64
C LYS A 239 -6.99 -22.94 -8.79
N VAL A 240 -6.14 -22.28 -8.00
CA VAL A 240 -5.19 -22.93 -7.08
C VAL A 240 -5.83 -23.20 -5.70
N GLY A 241 -7.06 -22.70 -5.47
CA GLY A 241 -7.80 -22.88 -4.22
C GLY A 241 -7.61 -21.75 -3.21
N PHE A 242 -7.16 -20.58 -3.65
CA PHE A 242 -7.10 -19.37 -2.84
C PHE A 242 -8.20 -18.37 -3.24
N SER A 243 -8.42 -17.33 -2.42
CA SER A 243 -9.40 -16.29 -2.75
C SER A 243 -8.94 -15.43 -3.94
N SER A 244 -9.90 -14.90 -4.71
CA SER A 244 -9.64 -13.91 -5.78
C SER A 244 -8.97 -12.65 -5.23
N ALA A 245 -9.37 -12.23 -4.06
CA ALA A 245 -8.84 -11.12 -3.29
C ALA A 245 -7.33 -11.26 -3.00
N PHE A 246 -6.89 -12.44 -2.60
CA PHE A 246 -5.47 -12.75 -2.39
C PHE A 246 -4.66 -12.63 -3.68
N GLY A 247 -5.18 -13.16 -4.79
CA GLY A 247 -4.54 -13.03 -6.10
C GLY A 247 -4.36 -11.57 -6.53
N ALA A 248 -5.39 -10.75 -6.34
CA ALA A 248 -5.36 -9.31 -6.64
C ALA A 248 -4.29 -8.58 -5.81
N PHE A 249 -4.21 -8.84 -4.51
CA PHE A 249 -3.19 -8.27 -3.63
C PHE A 249 -1.77 -8.66 -4.06
N VAL A 250 -1.54 -9.93 -4.37
CA VAL A 250 -0.22 -10.40 -4.84
C VAL A 250 0.19 -9.70 -6.12
N MET A 251 -0.72 -9.55 -7.09
CA MET A 251 -0.42 -8.83 -8.33
C MET A 251 -0.12 -7.36 -8.07
N GLY A 252 -0.88 -6.69 -7.21
CA GLY A 252 -0.60 -5.34 -6.78
C GLY A 252 0.80 -5.19 -6.18
N SER A 253 1.17 -6.10 -5.28
CA SER A 253 2.49 -6.13 -4.64
C SER A 253 3.65 -6.37 -5.63
N ILE A 254 3.43 -7.16 -6.67
CA ILE A 254 4.41 -7.35 -7.75
C ILE A 254 4.57 -6.08 -8.57
N LEU A 255 3.47 -5.44 -8.95
CA LEU A 255 3.49 -4.18 -9.70
C LEU A 255 4.07 -3.02 -8.89
N ALA A 256 3.93 -3.02 -7.57
CA ALA A 256 4.51 -2.03 -6.65
C ALA A 256 6.04 -1.92 -6.76
N GLU A 257 6.71 -3.00 -7.11
CA GLU A 257 8.17 -3.02 -7.29
C GLU A 257 8.61 -2.59 -8.70
N THR A 258 7.67 -2.32 -9.62
CA THR A 258 7.98 -1.87 -10.99
C THR A 258 8.24 -0.35 -11.05
N ILE A 259 8.87 0.09 -12.13
CA ILE A 259 9.15 1.51 -12.40
C ILE A 259 7.86 2.31 -12.58
N GLU A 260 6.83 1.69 -13.17
CA GLU A 260 5.55 2.31 -13.50
C GLU A 260 4.57 2.35 -12.30
N ALA A 261 4.99 1.86 -11.13
CA ALA A 261 4.12 1.73 -9.95
C ALA A 261 3.38 3.03 -9.57
N GLU A 262 4.08 4.17 -9.54
CA GLU A 262 3.47 5.46 -9.17
C GLU A 262 2.41 5.93 -10.16
N LYS A 263 2.62 5.64 -11.47
CA LYS A 263 1.61 5.93 -12.49
C LYS A 263 0.42 5.00 -12.35
N ILE A 264 0.68 3.70 -12.13
CA ILE A 264 -0.38 2.70 -11.93
C ILE A 264 -1.24 3.07 -10.71
N ILE A 265 -0.64 3.44 -9.59
CA ILE A 265 -1.37 3.86 -8.38
C ILE A 265 -2.33 5.02 -8.72
N LYS A 266 -1.85 6.08 -9.36
CA LYS A 266 -2.69 7.24 -9.72
C LYS A 266 -3.82 6.88 -10.69
N LEU A 267 -3.60 5.95 -11.61
CA LEU A 267 -4.60 5.53 -12.59
C LEU A 267 -5.63 4.58 -11.99
N VAL A 268 -5.24 3.74 -11.05
CA VAL A 268 -6.11 2.75 -10.39
C VAL A 268 -6.94 3.38 -9.27
N GLU A 269 -6.46 4.46 -8.65
CA GLU A 269 -7.11 5.11 -7.51
C GLU A 269 -8.59 5.50 -7.77
N PRO A 270 -8.97 6.13 -8.89
CA PRO A 270 -10.38 6.42 -9.19
C PRO A 270 -11.23 5.15 -9.34
N VAL A 271 -10.68 4.09 -9.94
CA VAL A 271 -11.38 2.79 -10.10
C VAL A 271 -11.61 2.14 -8.74
N LYS A 272 -10.58 2.08 -7.89
CA LYS A 272 -10.68 1.61 -6.51
C LYS A 272 -11.74 2.39 -5.74
N ASN A 273 -11.73 3.73 -5.84
CA ASN A 273 -12.66 4.57 -5.08
C ASN A 273 -14.11 4.33 -5.50
N LEU A 274 -14.38 4.16 -6.80
CA LEU A 274 -15.72 3.85 -7.31
C LEU A 274 -16.21 2.47 -6.83
N PHE A 275 -15.42 1.43 -7.09
CA PHE A 275 -15.82 0.06 -6.72
C PHE A 275 -15.76 -0.18 -5.20
N GLY A 276 -14.85 0.49 -4.51
CA GLY A 276 -14.80 0.51 -3.04
C GLY A 276 -16.05 1.14 -2.43
N ALA A 277 -16.56 2.24 -3.00
CA ALA A 277 -17.83 2.82 -2.57
C ALA A 277 -18.98 1.83 -2.73
N ILE A 278 -19.07 1.14 -3.89
CA ILE A 278 -20.10 0.11 -4.14
C ILE A 278 -19.98 -1.03 -3.13
N PHE A 279 -18.75 -1.50 -2.85
CA PHE A 279 -18.52 -2.52 -1.82
C PHE A 279 -19.03 -2.10 -0.45
N PHE A 280 -18.67 -0.90 0.03
CA PHE A 280 -19.14 -0.44 1.35
C PHE A 280 -20.64 -0.19 1.39
N VAL A 281 -21.27 0.22 0.29
CA VAL A 281 -22.74 0.31 0.19
C VAL A 281 -23.34 -1.09 0.30
N SER A 282 -22.81 -2.07 -0.42
CA SER A 282 -23.26 -3.47 -0.30
C SER A 282 -23.11 -4.00 1.13
N VAL A 283 -22.01 -3.69 1.81
CA VAL A 283 -21.81 -3.99 3.24
C VAL A 283 -22.97 -3.42 4.08
N GLY A 284 -23.34 -2.15 3.84
CA GLY A 284 -24.43 -1.50 4.55
C GLY A 284 -25.81 -2.11 4.27
N MET A 285 -26.03 -2.58 3.03
CA MET A 285 -27.30 -3.21 2.63
C MET A 285 -27.59 -4.54 3.34
N LEU A 286 -26.54 -5.28 3.72
CA LEU A 286 -26.65 -6.53 4.45
C LEU A 286 -27.00 -6.33 5.94
N VAL A 287 -27.11 -5.09 6.40
CA VAL A 287 -27.48 -4.78 7.80
C VAL A 287 -28.99 -4.80 7.98
N ASP A 288 -29.46 -5.77 8.75
CA ASP A 288 -30.86 -5.88 9.16
C ASP A 288 -31.08 -5.10 10.46
N PRO A 289 -31.99 -4.09 10.48
CA PRO A 289 -32.30 -3.34 11.70
C PRO A 289 -32.81 -4.20 12.86
N GLN A 290 -33.51 -5.30 12.59
CA GLN A 290 -34.05 -6.20 13.65
C GLN A 290 -32.88 -6.91 14.36
N ILE A 291 -31.90 -7.39 13.61
CA ILE A 291 -30.68 -8.02 14.16
C ILE A 291 -29.92 -7.03 15.07
N LEU A 292 -29.87 -5.75 14.72
CA LEU A 292 -29.22 -4.74 15.57
C LEU A 292 -29.87 -4.59 16.93
N VAL A 293 -31.19 -4.71 16.99
CA VAL A 293 -31.97 -4.63 18.25
C VAL A 293 -31.80 -5.92 19.05
N ASP A 294 -31.95 -7.08 18.40
CA ASP A 294 -31.86 -8.39 19.05
C ASP A 294 -30.48 -8.68 19.64
N TYR A 295 -29.43 -8.21 18.96
CA TYR A 295 -28.04 -8.38 19.37
C TYR A 295 -27.39 -7.10 19.96
N ALA A 296 -28.21 -6.15 20.46
CA ALA A 296 -27.71 -4.90 21.03
C ALA A 296 -26.71 -5.12 22.19
N LEU A 297 -26.98 -6.08 23.07
CA LEU A 297 -26.10 -6.42 24.19
C LEU A 297 -24.73 -7.03 23.70
N PRO A 298 -24.73 -8.04 22.82
CA PRO A 298 -23.48 -8.49 22.19
C PRO A 298 -22.71 -7.38 21.45
N ILE A 299 -23.38 -6.52 20.69
CA ILE A 299 -22.75 -5.38 19.98
C ILE A 299 -22.07 -4.46 21.00
N LEU A 300 -22.75 -4.05 22.06
CA LEU A 300 -22.17 -3.20 23.10
C LEU A 300 -20.96 -3.86 23.78
N ALA A 301 -21.07 -5.14 24.12
CA ALA A 301 -19.98 -5.90 24.72
C ALA A 301 -18.76 -6.00 23.79
N LEU A 302 -18.98 -6.24 22.49
CA LEU A 302 -17.89 -6.30 21.51
C LEU A 302 -17.25 -4.93 21.28
N VAL A 303 -18.03 -3.84 21.23
CA VAL A 303 -17.51 -2.47 21.17
C VAL A 303 -16.60 -2.19 22.36
N LEU A 304 -17.06 -2.47 23.57
CA LEU A 304 -16.24 -2.29 24.78
C LEU A 304 -15.00 -3.18 24.76
N THR A 305 -15.14 -4.43 24.30
CA THR A 305 -14.01 -5.36 24.15
C THR A 305 -12.95 -4.80 23.23
N ILE A 306 -13.32 -4.18 22.11
CA ILE A 306 -12.37 -3.59 21.15
C ILE A 306 -11.75 -2.34 21.72
N LEU A 307 -12.54 -1.41 22.26
CA LEU A 307 -12.02 -0.15 22.80
C LEU A 307 -11.06 -0.40 23.97
N ILE A 308 -11.43 -1.23 24.91
CA ILE A 308 -10.61 -1.56 26.08
C ILE A 308 -9.49 -2.54 25.70
N GLY A 309 -9.80 -3.56 24.92
CA GLY A 309 -8.85 -4.57 24.48
C GLY A 309 -7.70 -3.95 23.70
N GLN A 310 -7.99 -3.12 22.69
CA GLN A 310 -6.95 -2.43 21.93
C GLN A 310 -6.19 -1.40 22.78
N ALA A 311 -6.86 -0.66 23.65
CA ALA A 311 -6.18 0.26 24.56
C ALA A 311 -5.20 -0.45 25.49
N VAL A 312 -5.55 -1.62 26.03
CA VAL A 312 -4.73 -2.37 26.99
C VAL A 312 -3.76 -3.31 26.28
N LEU A 313 -4.27 -4.23 25.45
CA LEU A 313 -3.45 -5.25 24.77
C LEU A 313 -2.60 -4.63 23.68
N GLY A 314 -3.12 -3.59 22.99
CA GLY A 314 -2.36 -2.79 22.05
C GLY A 314 -1.18 -2.10 22.74
N THR A 315 -1.43 -1.40 23.86
CA THR A 315 -0.35 -0.80 24.67
C THR A 315 0.68 -1.84 25.07
N PHE A 316 0.24 -3.00 25.57
CA PHE A 316 1.13 -4.10 25.94
C PHE A 316 1.97 -4.61 24.76
N GLY A 317 1.35 -4.80 23.60
CA GLY A 317 2.03 -5.23 22.37
C GLY A 317 3.10 -4.24 21.91
N PHE A 318 2.82 -2.93 21.97
CA PHE A 318 3.81 -1.89 21.64
C PHE A 318 4.94 -1.82 22.66
N MET A 319 4.66 -2.03 23.94
CA MET A 319 5.70 -2.12 24.97
C MET A 319 6.63 -3.32 24.76
N LEU A 320 6.07 -4.49 24.44
CA LEU A 320 6.87 -5.66 24.04
C LEU A 320 7.65 -5.41 22.75
N GLY A 321 7.14 -4.57 21.89
CA GLY A 321 7.83 -4.02 20.72
C GLY A 321 9.03 -3.14 21.06
N GLY A 322 9.12 -2.59 22.28
CA GLY A 322 10.22 -1.74 22.75
C GLY A 322 9.89 -0.26 22.77
N GLU A 323 8.62 0.13 22.67
CA GLU A 323 8.17 1.52 22.83
C GLU A 323 7.97 1.88 24.31
N SER A 324 8.25 3.14 24.67
CA SER A 324 8.00 3.66 26.02
C SER A 324 6.51 3.61 26.35
N LEU A 325 6.15 3.49 27.62
CA LEU A 325 4.77 3.40 28.07
C LEU A 325 3.89 4.53 27.50
N LYS A 326 4.37 5.78 27.50
CA LYS A 326 3.67 6.94 26.92
C LYS A 326 3.41 6.76 25.43
N SER A 327 4.44 6.36 24.67
CA SER A 327 4.31 6.10 23.21
C SER A 327 3.40 4.91 22.95
N ALA A 328 3.57 3.82 23.71
CA ALA A 328 2.78 2.61 23.58
C ALA A 328 1.28 2.83 23.84
N MET A 329 0.93 3.63 24.86
CA MET A 329 -0.46 4.01 25.13
C MET A 329 -1.05 4.83 23.98
N ARG A 330 -0.32 5.81 23.45
CA ARG A 330 -0.78 6.58 22.28
C ARG A 330 -0.99 5.68 21.07
N CYS A 331 -0.11 4.70 20.86
CA CYS A 331 -0.27 3.71 19.79
C CYS A 331 -1.50 2.82 19.99
N GLY A 332 -1.65 2.17 21.17
CA GLY A 332 -2.74 1.24 21.44
C GLY A 332 -4.13 1.90 21.38
N PHE A 333 -4.27 3.08 21.98
CA PHE A 333 -5.52 3.84 21.92
C PHE A 333 -5.88 4.29 20.49
N SER A 334 -4.88 4.53 19.66
CA SER A 334 -5.12 4.92 18.26
C SER A 334 -5.63 3.76 17.40
N MET A 335 -5.41 2.51 17.81
CA MET A 335 -5.83 1.33 17.07
C MET A 335 -7.20 0.77 17.51
N ALA A 336 -7.91 1.46 18.42
CA ALA A 336 -9.16 1.00 19.03
C ALA A 336 -10.37 1.11 18.07
N GLN A 337 -10.29 0.48 16.89
CA GLN A 337 -11.36 0.42 15.90
C GLN A 337 -11.14 -0.77 14.95
N ILE A 338 -12.19 -1.17 14.22
CA ILE A 338 -12.18 -2.31 13.31
C ILE A 338 -11.94 -1.85 11.88
N GLY A 339 -11.14 -2.62 11.13
CA GLY A 339 -10.80 -2.37 9.74
C GLY A 339 -11.75 -2.97 8.72
N GLU A 340 -11.54 -2.59 7.47
CA GLU A 340 -12.28 -3.09 6.31
C GLU A 340 -12.09 -4.61 6.07
N PHE A 341 -10.98 -5.19 6.52
CA PHE A 341 -10.75 -6.63 6.45
C PHE A 341 -11.78 -7.44 7.23
N SER A 342 -12.39 -6.87 8.27
CA SER A 342 -13.49 -7.52 9.00
C SER A 342 -14.67 -7.86 8.09
N PHE A 343 -15.03 -6.93 7.20
CA PHE A 343 -16.14 -7.14 6.25
C PHE A 343 -15.76 -8.15 5.17
N ILE A 344 -14.51 -8.14 4.72
CA ILE A 344 -14.00 -9.09 3.73
C ILE A 344 -13.97 -10.51 4.31
N ILE A 345 -13.51 -10.67 5.56
CA ILE A 345 -13.51 -11.96 6.28
C ILE A 345 -14.97 -12.42 6.55
N ALA A 346 -15.85 -11.50 6.90
CA ALA A 346 -17.26 -11.80 7.12
C ALA A 346 -17.96 -12.26 5.83
N SER A 347 -17.74 -11.55 4.72
CA SER A 347 -18.25 -11.95 3.39
C SER A 347 -17.70 -13.33 2.98
N LEU A 348 -16.41 -13.58 3.20
CA LEU A 348 -15.78 -14.87 2.97
C LEU A 348 -16.47 -15.98 3.80
N GLY A 349 -16.69 -15.75 5.10
CA GLY A 349 -17.35 -16.73 5.97
C GLY A 349 -18.79 -17.03 5.54
N LEU A 350 -19.53 -16.01 5.09
CA LEU A 350 -20.88 -16.17 4.54
C LEU A 350 -20.86 -16.95 3.22
N SER A 351 -19.96 -16.62 2.30
CA SER A 351 -19.86 -17.29 1.00
C SER A 351 -19.46 -18.77 1.13
N LEU A 352 -18.70 -19.12 2.18
CA LEU A 352 -18.35 -20.50 2.53
C LEU A 352 -19.45 -21.22 3.32
N GLY A 353 -20.47 -20.49 3.77
CA GLY A 353 -21.60 -21.05 4.55
C GLY A 353 -21.22 -21.54 5.95
N VAL A 354 -20.09 -21.06 6.52
CA VAL A 354 -19.54 -21.56 7.80
C VAL A 354 -19.84 -20.67 8.99
N ILE A 355 -20.30 -19.44 8.76
CA ILE A 355 -20.70 -18.52 9.80
C ILE A 355 -22.20 -18.25 9.78
N SER A 356 -22.75 -17.93 10.93
CA SER A 356 -24.15 -17.57 11.10
C SER A 356 -24.45 -16.20 10.47
N LYS A 357 -25.64 -16.06 9.86
CA LYS A 357 -26.04 -14.83 9.16
C LYS A 357 -26.08 -13.58 10.04
N PHE A 358 -26.34 -13.72 11.34
CA PHE A 358 -26.40 -12.59 12.28
C PHE A 358 -25.01 -11.96 12.53
N LEU A 359 -23.93 -12.72 12.34
CA LEU A 359 -22.59 -12.27 12.69
C LEU A 359 -22.14 -11.09 11.81
N TYR A 360 -22.52 -11.10 10.55
CA TYR A 360 -22.15 -10.03 9.61
C TYR A 360 -22.73 -8.66 10.02
N PRO A 361 -24.05 -8.49 10.21
CA PRO A 361 -24.63 -7.23 10.70
C PRO A 361 -24.04 -6.76 12.05
N VAL A 362 -23.79 -7.70 12.97
CA VAL A 362 -23.18 -7.40 14.27
C VAL A 362 -21.80 -6.78 14.09
N VAL A 363 -20.94 -7.38 13.26
CA VAL A 363 -19.57 -6.87 13.00
C VAL A 363 -19.62 -5.49 12.32
N VAL A 364 -20.57 -5.29 11.37
CA VAL A 364 -20.74 -3.99 10.72
C VAL A 364 -21.14 -2.93 11.75
N ALA A 365 -22.09 -3.20 12.63
CA ALA A 365 -22.50 -2.28 13.67
C ALA A 365 -21.36 -1.91 14.62
N VAL A 366 -20.59 -2.92 15.07
CA VAL A 366 -19.42 -2.71 15.93
C VAL A 366 -18.37 -1.86 15.23
N SER A 367 -18.13 -2.09 13.93
CA SER A 367 -17.18 -1.30 13.14
C SER A 367 -17.61 0.15 13.00
N VAL A 368 -18.88 0.42 12.69
CA VAL A 368 -19.42 1.78 12.58
C VAL A 368 -19.25 2.55 13.89
N ILE A 369 -19.63 1.93 15.02
CA ILE A 369 -19.52 2.57 16.34
C ILE A 369 -18.06 2.84 16.71
N THR A 370 -17.19 1.85 16.57
CA THR A 370 -15.77 1.99 16.92
C THR A 370 -15.05 3.01 16.01
N THR A 371 -15.40 3.07 14.73
CA THR A 371 -14.89 4.08 13.79
C THR A 371 -15.30 5.50 14.22
N PHE A 372 -16.55 5.70 14.60
CA PHE A 372 -17.03 6.99 15.10
C PHE A 372 -16.28 7.42 16.37
N LEU A 373 -15.95 6.46 17.25
CA LEU A 373 -15.26 6.71 18.51
C LEU A 373 -13.74 6.91 18.36
N THR A 374 -13.15 6.57 17.22
CA THR A 374 -11.69 6.62 16.98
C THR A 374 -11.04 7.96 17.35
N PRO A 375 -11.53 9.14 16.90
CA PRO A 375 -10.89 10.41 17.25
C PRO A 375 -10.91 10.70 18.77
N TYR A 376 -11.93 10.23 19.45
CA TYR A 376 -12.06 10.38 20.90
C TYR A 376 -11.08 9.48 21.65
N MET A 377 -10.89 8.24 21.16
CA MET A 377 -9.91 7.30 21.71
C MET A 377 -8.48 7.83 21.56
N ILE A 378 -8.14 8.37 20.38
CA ILE A 378 -6.82 8.99 20.14
C ILE A 378 -6.57 10.13 21.15
N ARG A 379 -7.55 11.00 21.36
CA ARG A 379 -7.44 12.11 22.33
C ARG A 379 -7.35 11.63 23.77
N LEU A 380 -8.04 10.56 24.12
CA LEU A 380 -8.08 10.00 25.46
C LEU A 380 -6.74 9.38 25.89
N ALA A 381 -5.85 9.02 24.97
CA ALA A 381 -4.56 8.39 25.26
C ALA A 381 -3.68 9.24 26.19
N THR A 382 -3.58 10.54 25.94
CA THR A 382 -2.72 11.44 26.74
C THR A 382 -3.22 11.65 28.16
N PRO A 383 -4.51 12.01 28.39
CA PRO A 383 -5.02 12.12 29.77
C PRO A 383 -5.00 10.78 30.53
N SER A 384 -5.27 9.66 29.85
CA SER A 384 -5.17 8.32 30.48
C SER A 384 -3.74 8.03 30.97
N TYR A 385 -2.72 8.39 30.17
CA TYR A 385 -1.33 8.27 30.60
C TYR A 385 -1.04 9.14 31.84
N GLN A 386 -1.49 10.40 31.86
CA GLN A 386 -1.28 11.32 32.99
C GLN A 386 -1.94 10.80 34.27
N VAL A 387 -3.16 10.28 34.17
CA VAL A 387 -3.85 9.66 35.31
C VAL A 387 -3.08 8.44 35.83
N MET A 388 -2.61 7.60 34.93
CA MET A 388 -1.84 6.41 35.27
C MET A 388 -0.48 6.76 35.90
N GLU A 389 0.22 7.75 35.34
CA GLU A 389 1.50 8.24 35.89
C GLU A 389 1.35 8.80 37.30
N LYS A 390 0.20 9.45 37.59
CA LYS A 390 -0.08 10.01 38.94
C LYS A 390 -0.42 8.95 39.99
N HIS A 391 -1.03 7.83 39.56
CA HIS A 391 -1.52 6.81 40.51
C HIS A 391 -0.61 5.59 40.62
N LEU A 392 0.29 5.32 39.65
CA LEU A 392 1.20 4.20 39.71
C LEU A 392 2.48 4.56 40.47
N PRO A 393 3.02 3.63 41.29
CA PRO A 393 4.33 3.80 41.93
C PRO A 393 5.44 3.99 40.88
N ASN A 394 6.33 4.95 41.09
CA ASN A 394 7.46 5.23 40.19
C ASN A 394 8.31 4.00 39.89
N LYS A 395 8.43 3.05 40.82
CA LYS A 395 9.14 1.79 40.62
C LYS A 395 8.52 0.92 39.54
N LEU A 396 7.20 0.93 39.42
CA LEU A 396 6.46 0.14 38.44
C LEU A 396 6.53 0.78 37.05
N ILE A 397 6.44 2.11 36.97
CA ILE A 397 6.63 2.86 35.70
C ILE A 397 8.06 2.66 35.19
N THR A 398 9.07 2.71 36.09
CA THR A 398 10.47 2.47 35.74
C THR A 398 10.67 1.02 35.29
N ALA A 399 10.07 0.03 35.95
CA ALA A 399 10.13 -1.38 35.54
C ALA A 399 9.47 -1.61 34.18
N LEU A 400 8.31 -1.00 33.93
CA LEU A 400 7.61 -1.05 32.64
C LEU A 400 8.44 -0.39 31.52
N ASN A 401 9.07 0.75 31.77
CA ASN A 401 9.98 1.39 30.84
C ASN A 401 11.28 0.60 30.64
N HIS A 402 11.77 -0.12 31.67
CA HIS A 402 12.91 -1.03 31.52
C HIS A 402 12.61 -2.25 30.65
N LEU A 403 11.38 -2.77 30.66
CA LEU A 403 10.94 -3.81 29.71
C LEU A 403 11.02 -3.30 28.26
N ALA A 404 10.74 -2.01 28.03
CA ALA A 404 10.84 -1.36 26.74
C ALA A 404 12.30 -1.07 26.33
N THR A 405 13.19 -0.73 27.30
CA THR A 405 14.55 -0.21 27.01
C THR A 405 15.61 -1.31 26.95
N ASN A 406 15.35 -2.51 27.50
CA ASN A 406 16.32 -3.61 27.58
C ASN A 406 16.56 -4.38 26.28
N ARG A 407 16.46 -3.71 25.13
CA ARG A 407 17.04 -4.28 23.92
C ARG A 407 18.46 -3.79 23.80
N PRO A 408 19.46 -4.71 23.80
CA PRO A 408 20.82 -4.32 23.44
C PRO A 408 20.74 -3.65 22.08
N SER A 409 21.16 -2.40 22.01
CA SER A 409 21.42 -1.70 20.76
C SER A 409 22.31 -2.63 19.94
N THR A 410 21.72 -3.22 18.87
CA THR A 410 22.37 -4.25 18.05
C THR A 410 23.42 -3.64 17.15
N THR A 411 24.44 -3.04 17.71
CA THR A 411 25.59 -2.52 16.98
C THR A 411 26.68 -3.57 16.71
N GLN A 412 26.55 -4.75 17.32
CA GLN A 412 27.38 -5.91 16.97
C GLN A 412 26.48 -7.11 16.62
N GLN A 413 25.86 -7.08 15.45
CA GLN A 413 25.43 -8.34 14.86
C GLN A 413 26.66 -9.20 14.69
N SER A 414 26.75 -10.33 15.42
CA SER A 414 27.84 -11.27 15.26
C SER A 414 27.96 -11.58 13.77
N LYS A 415 29.16 -11.49 13.22
CA LYS A 415 29.48 -11.78 11.80
C LYS A 415 28.86 -13.10 11.34
N TRP A 416 28.76 -14.06 12.25
CA TRP A 416 28.08 -15.35 12.07
C TRP A 416 26.57 -15.20 11.85
N LYS A 417 25.89 -14.41 12.64
CA LYS A 417 24.43 -14.20 12.52
C LYS A 417 24.07 -13.54 11.18
N ALA A 418 24.85 -12.55 10.77
CA ALA A 418 24.69 -11.89 9.46
C ALA A 418 24.94 -12.88 8.30
N LEU A 419 26.00 -13.69 8.37
CA LEU A 419 26.32 -14.70 7.37
C LEU A 419 25.23 -15.76 7.29
N LEU A 420 24.84 -16.38 8.42
CA LEU A 420 23.81 -17.42 8.46
C LEU A 420 22.46 -16.92 7.96
N ARG A 421 21.99 -15.74 8.44
CA ARG A 421 20.72 -15.15 7.98
C ARG A 421 20.70 -14.98 6.46
N GLN A 422 21.76 -14.39 5.90
CA GLN A 422 21.82 -14.17 4.46
C GLN A 422 21.95 -15.51 3.70
N MET A 423 22.62 -16.52 4.28
CA MET A 423 22.74 -17.86 3.71
C MET A 423 21.40 -18.57 3.67
N THR A 424 20.67 -18.56 4.77
CA THR A 424 19.34 -19.21 4.88
C THR A 424 18.35 -18.57 3.92
N VAL A 425 18.22 -17.24 3.90
CA VAL A 425 17.31 -16.52 3.00
C VAL A 425 17.57 -16.88 1.54
N ASN A 426 18.83 -16.90 1.11
CA ASN A 426 19.16 -17.24 -0.26
C ASN A 426 18.88 -18.72 -0.59
N THR A 427 19.22 -19.63 0.34
CA THR A 427 18.98 -21.06 0.13
C THR A 427 17.49 -21.34 0.01
N VAL A 428 16.69 -20.80 0.91
CA VAL A 428 15.22 -20.92 0.88
C VAL A 428 14.65 -20.35 -0.42
N ALA A 429 15.02 -19.13 -0.80
CA ALA A 429 14.50 -18.49 -2.02
C ALA A 429 14.81 -19.30 -3.29
N TYR A 430 16.06 -19.78 -3.44
CA TYR A 430 16.41 -20.58 -4.62
C TYR A 430 15.86 -22.00 -4.56
N SER A 431 15.65 -22.58 -3.38
CA SER A 431 14.98 -23.87 -3.23
C SER A 431 13.52 -23.79 -3.64
N ILE A 432 12.80 -22.76 -3.22
CA ILE A 432 11.41 -22.54 -3.63
C ILE A 432 11.32 -22.33 -5.15
N LEU A 433 12.24 -21.55 -5.72
CA LEU A 433 12.28 -21.35 -7.16
C LEU A 433 12.56 -22.64 -7.93
N SER A 434 13.45 -23.48 -7.41
CA SER A 434 13.72 -24.79 -7.99
C SER A 434 12.50 -25.73 -7.92
N ALA A 435 11.83 -25.78 -6.76
CA ALA A 435 10.59 -26.54 -6.58
C ALA A 435 9.47 -26.07 -7.51
N ALA A 436 9.34 -24.75 -7.68
CA ALA A 436 8.37 -24.14 -8.59
C ALA A 436 8.59 -24.54 -10.05
N VAL A 437 9.83 -24.49 -10.51
CA VAL A 437 10.17 -24.92 -11.87
C VAL A 437 9.88 -26.42 -12.05
N ILE A 438 10.21 -27.25 -11.07
CA ILE A 438 9.90 -28.67 -11.09
C ILE A 438 8.38 -28.89 -11.18
N ALA A 439 7.60 -28.23 -10.33
CA ALA A 439 6.15 -28.34 -10.35
C ALA A 439 5.56 -27.92 -11.71
N LEU A 440 6.02 -26.81 -12.28
CA LEU A 440 5.59 -26.33 -13.59
C LEU A 440 5.92 -27.33 -14.71
N MET A 441 7.13 -27.88 -14.69
CA MET A 441 7.55 -28.87 -15.67
C MET A 441 6.74 -30.17 -15.57
N PHE A 442 6.44 -30.61 -14.35
CA PHE A 442 5.69 -31.86 -14.14
C PHE A 442 4.19 -31.68 -14.40
N THR A 443 3.61 -30.51 -14.14
CA THR A 443 2.19 -30.25 -14.36
C THR A 443 1.86 -29.98 -15.83
N PHE A 444 2.73 -29.28 -16.56
CA PHE A 444 2.43 -28.85 -17.94
C PHE A 444 3.26 -29.57 -18.98
N VAL A 445 4.58 -29.68 -18.78
CA VAL A 445 5.48 -30.23 -19.83
C VAL A 445 5.42 -31.75 -19.89
N LEU A 446 5.34 -32.42 -18.74
CA LEU A 446 5.28 -33.87 -18.69
C LEU A 446 4.02 -34.44 -19.37
N PRO A 447 2.79 -33.96 -19.11
CA PRO A 447 1.60 -34.39 -19.84
C PRO A 447 1.68 -34.09 -21.33
N LEU A 448 2.18 -32.90 -21.69
CA LEU A 448 2.38 -32.52 -23.09
C LEU A 448 3.32 -33.49 -23.82
N MET A 449 4.47 -33.82 -23.21
CA MET A 449 5.43 -34.76 -23.80
C MET A 449 4.87 -36.18 -23.90
N ARG A 450 4.08 -36.62 -22.90
CA ARG A 450 3.41 -37.92 -22.95
C ARG A 450 2.33 -37.98 -24.02
N ASN A 451 1.61 -36.88 -24.28
CA ASN A 451 0.62 -36.80 -25.34
C ASN A 451 1.27 -36.76 -26.75
N LEU A 452 2.43 -36.14 -26.88
CA LEU A 452 3.18 -36.07 -28.14
C LEU A 452 3.86 -37.40 -28.48
N LEU A 453 4.13 -38.26 -27.50
CA LEU A 453 4.78 -39.54 -27.64
C LEU A 453 3.86 -40.66 -27.11
N PRO A 454 2.75 -40.97 -27.82
CA PRO A 454 1.79 -41.96 -27.39
C PRO A 454 2.41 -43.40 -27.52
N GLY A 455 2.34 -44.18 -26.47
CA GLY A 455 2.85 -45.52 -26.40
C GLY A 455 3.68 -45.76 -25.13
N TRP A 456 3.42 -46.91 -24.45
CA TRP A 456 4.02 -47.17 -23.14
C TRP A 456 5.57 -47.21 -23.15
N ARG A 457 6.21 -47.63 -24.25
CA ARG A 457 7.67 -47.59 -24.44
C ARG A 457 8.19 -46.17 -24.69
N LEU A 458 7.41 -45.33 -25.37
CA LEU A 458 7.75 -43.92 -25.68
C LEU A 458 7.58 -43.01 -24.47
N HIS A 459 6.76 -43.38 -23.49
CA HIS A 459 6.62 -42.65 -22.21
C HIS A 459 7.94 -42.56 -21.44
N TRP A 460 8.84 -43.54 -21.59
CA TRP A 460 10.16 -43.47 -20.98
C TRP A 460 11.00 -42.32 -21.57
N TYR A 461 10.94 -42.13 -22.90
CA TYR A 461 11.61 -41.00 -23.55
C TYR A 461 10.97 -39.68 -23.14
N ALA A 462 9.65 -39.60 -23.05
CA ALA A 462 8.94 -38.38 -22.56
C ALA A 462 9.38 -37.98 -21.15
N ASN A 463 9.48 -38.98 -20.24
CA ASN A 463 9.98 -38.79 -18.89
C ASN A 463 11.46 -38.34 -18.88
N ALA A 464 12.32 -38.98 -19.67
CA ALA A 464 13.74 -38.66 -19.75
C ALA A 464 13.97 -37.23 -20.31
N ILE A 465 13.26 -36.85 -21.38
CA ILE A 465 13.34 -35.51 -21.98
C ILE A 465 12.87 -34.48 -20.95
N THR A 466 11.74 -34.71 -20.28
CA THR A 466 11.20 -33.79 -19.25
C THR A 466 12.18 -33.67 -18.10
N GLY A 467 12.80 -34.75 -17.63
CA GLY A 467 13.80 -34.77 -16.57
C GLY A 467 15.04 -33.94 -16.93
N VAL A 468 15.61 -34.15 -18.10
CA VAL A 468 16.77 -33.40 -18.59
C VAL A 468 16.44 -31.90 -18.73
N LEU A 469 15.30 -31.55 -19.32
CA LEU A 469 14.85 -30.18 -19.43
C LEU A 469 14.68 -29.55 -18.05
N THR A 470 14.05 -30.23 -17.11
CA THR A 470 13.86 -29.75 -15.73
C THR A 470 15.21 -29.45 -15.08
N VAL A 471 16.17 -30.40 -15.16
CA VAL A 471 17.52 -30.18 -14.60
C VAL A 471 18.24 -29.00 -15.26
N ILE A 472 18.10 -28.81 -16.57
CA ILE A 472 18.70 -27.66 -17.29
C ILE A 472 18.10 -26.33 -16.79
N PHE A 473 16.78 -26.28 -16.57
CA PHE A 473 16.13 -25.07 -16.10
C PHE A 473 16.44 -24.74 -14.63
N ILE A 474 16.53 -25.74 -13.76
CA ILE A 474 16.86 -25.53 -12.34
C ILE A 474 18.37 -25.37 -12.09
N ALA A 475 19.22 -25.77 -13.01
CA ALA A 475 20.68 -25.75 -12.85
C ALA A 475 21.25 -24.40 -12.38
N PRO A 476 20.82 -23.22 -12.88
CA PRO A 476 21.28 -21.92 -12.38
C PRO A 476 20.95 -21.70 -10.90
N PHE A 477 19.78 -22.17 -10.46
CA PHE A 477 19.28 -22.02 -9.09
C PHE A 477 20.01 -22.98 -8.14
N LEU A 478 20.16 -24.25 -8.51
CA LEU A 478 20.94 -25.22 -7.74
C LEU A 478 22.38 -24.78 -7.55
N ARG A 479 22.99 -24.23 -8.59
CA ARG A 479 24.32 -23.63 -8.47
C ARG A 479 24.34 -22.46 -7.49
N ALA A 480 23.33 -21.58 -7.54
CA ALA A 480 23.23 -20.43 -6.63
C ALA A 480 23.06 -20.88 -5.18
N ILE A 481 22.32 -21.97 -4.92
CA ILE A 481 22.22 -22.58 -3.59
C ILE A 481 23.61 -22.96 -3.09
N VAL A 482 24.41 -23.67 -3.86
CA VAL A 482 25.69 -24.22 -3.40
C VAL A 482 26.81 -23.15 -3.33
N MET A 483 26.95 -22.34 -4.37
CA MET A 483 28.17 -21.55 -4.61
C MET A 483 28.08 -20.04 -4.30
N LYS A 484 26.90 -19.50 -4.07
CA LYS A 484 26.69 -18.03 -4.01
C LYS A 484 27.53 -17.30 -2.95
N LYS A 485 27.99 -17.98 -1.91
CA LYS A 485 28.58 -17.31 -0.74
C LYS A 485 30.06 -17.47 -0.50
N ASN A 486 30.71 -18.24 -1.31
CA ASN A 486 32.15 -18.39 -1.18
C ASN A 486 32.93 -17.09 -1.48
N HIS A 487 32.21 -16.05 -1.94
CA HIS A 487 32.78 -14.76 -2.24
C HIS A 487 32.30 -13.62 -1.31
N SER A 488 31.53 -13.90 -0.23
CA SER A 488 31.13 -12.86 0.71
C SER A 488 32.31 -12.39 1.56
N ASN A 489 32.35 -11.09 1.85
CA ASN A 489 33.41 -10.52 2.70
C ASN A 489 33.38 -11.10 4.11
N GLU A 490 32.17 -11.40 4.64
CA GLU A 490 31.97 -12.02 5.96
C GLU A 490 32.51 -13.45 5.99
N TRP A 491 32.27 -14.24 4.93
CA TRP A 491 32.77 -15.60 4.83
C TRP A 491 34.29 -15.65 4.77
N LYS A 492 34.92 -14.78 3.99
CA LYS A 492 36.37 -14.66 3.90
C LYS A 492 36.99 -14.21 5.22
N ARG A 493 36.37 -13.24 5.91
CA ARG A 493 36.84 -12.75 7.21
C ARG A 493 36.78 -13.86 8.25
N LEU A 494 35.66 -14.58 8.38
CA LEU A 494 35.51 -15.69 9.32
C LEU A 494 36.46 -16.84 9.02
N TRP A 495 36.76 -17.10 7.74
CA TRP A 495 37.71 -18.15 7.33
C TRP A 495 39.14 -17.83 7.75
N VAL A 496 39.53 -16.57 7.71
CA VAL A 496 40.90 -16.10 8.06
C VAL A 496 41.02 -15.86 9.57
N GLU A 497 39.96 -15.49 10.26
CA GLU A 497 39.95 -15.07 11.66
C GLU A 497 40.30 -16.24 12.62
N SER A 498 39.84 -17.47 12.34
CA SER A 498 40.16 -18.63 13.15
C SER A 498 40.02 -19.94 12.38
N SER A 499 40.96 -20.87 12.64
CA SER A 499 40.90 -22.24 12.06
C SER A 499 39.69 -23.05 12.57
N ILE A 500 39.20 -22.78 13.76
CA ILE A 500 37.99 -23.41 14.34
C ILE A 500 36.74 -23.08 13.52
N ASN A 501 36.66 -21.90 12.92
CA ASN A 501 35.53 -21.49 12.11
C ASN A 501 35.43 -22.24 10.76
N ARG A 502 36.48 -22.92 10.34
CA ARG A 502 36.51 -23.61 9.01
C ARG A 502 35.58 -24.79 8.95
N ILE A 503 35.46 -25.58 10.03
CA ILE A 503 34.59 -26.78 10.09
C ILE A 503 33.12 -26.36 9.98
N PRO A 504 32.57 -25.44 10.80
CA PRO A 504 31.19 -24.94 10.64
C PRO A 504 30.94 -24.28 9.29
N LEU A 505 31.92 -23.57 8.70
CA LEU A 505 31.78 -22.98 7.37
C LEU A 505 31.68 -24.06 6.27
N LEU A 506 32.49 -25.11 6.36
CA LEU A 506 32.42 -26.26 5.44
C LEU A 506 31.11 -27.00 5.59
N SER A 507 30.60 -27.24 6.81
CA SER A 507 29.33 -27.89 7.02
C SER A 507 28.16 -27.16 6.38
N THR A 508 28.18 -25.82 6.33
CA THR A 508 27.14 -25.04 5.60
C THR A 508 27.16 -25.31 4.09
N ILE A 509 28.32 -25.59 3.49
CA ILE A 509 28.45 -25.95 2.08
C ILE A 509 27.89 -27.37 1.86
N VAL A 510 28.23 -28.30 2.75
CA VAL A 510 27.76 -29.70 2.67
C VAL A 510 26.23 -29.74 2.75
N VAL A 511 25.61 -29.04 3.71
CA VAL A 511 24.15 -28.95 3.85
C VAL A 511 23.49 -28.46 2.56
N ARG A 512 24.02 -27.43 1.93
CA ARG A 512 23.50 -26.88 0.67
C ARG A 512 23.69 -27.84 -0.51
N PHE A 513 24.80 -28.53 -0.54
CA PHE A 513 25.05 -29.60 -1.53
C PHE A 513 24.02 -30.72 -1.38
N MET A 514 23.72 -31.14 -0.13
CA MET A 514 22.68 -32.15 0.16
C MET A 514 21.29 -31.65 -0.27
N ILE A 515 20.95 -30.38 -0.09
CA ILE A 515 19.68 -29.80 -0.58
C ILE A 515 19.63 -29.89 -2.11
N ALA A 516 20.69 -29.51 -2.82
CA ALA A 516 20.74 -29.58 -4.28
C ALA A 516 20.64 -31.00 -4.78
N LEU A 517 21.29 -31.97 -4.09
CA LEU A 517 21.19 -33.39 -4.38
C LEU A 517 19.77 -33.91 -4.19
N GLY A 518 19.09 -33.49 -3.12
CA GLY A 518 17.69 -33.84 -2.83
C GLY A 518 16.73 -33.43 -3.97
N PHE A 519 16.91 -32.25 -4.58
CA PHE A 519 16.11 -31.87 -5.75
C PHE A 519 16.32 -32.77 -6.96
N ILE A 520 17.55 -33.15 -7.26
CA ILE A 520 17.84 -34.05 -8.40
C ILE A 520 17.34 -35.46 -8.09
N PHE A 521 17.53 -35.91 -6.85
CA PHE A 521 16.97 -37.20 -6.40
C PHE A 521 15.45 -37.24 -6.56
N TYR A 522 14.75 -36.18 -6.13
CA TYR A 522 13.30 -36.08 -6.28
C TYR A 522 12.85 -36.17 -7.75
N ILE A 523 13.54 -35.44 -8.66
CA ILE A 523 13.24 -35.48 -10.10
C ILE A 523 13.44 -36.90 -10.66
N CYS A 524 14.56 -37.55 -10.31
CA CYS A 524 14.87 -38.89 -10.76
C CYS A 524 13.87 -39.92 -10.22
N ASN A 525 13.52 -39.83 -8.94
CA ASN A 525 12.58 -40.75 -8.30
C ASN A 525 11.16 -40.62 -8.89
N PHE A 526 10.72 -39.39 -9.20
CA PHE A 526 9.40 -39.17 -9.78
C PHE A 526 9.28 -39.64 -11.23
N LEU A 527 10.35 -39.50 -12.02
CA LEU A 527 10.32 -39.79 -13.47
C LEU A 527 10.80 -41.21 -13.83
N SER A 528 11.57 -41.85 -12.97
CA SER A 528 12.17 -43.18 -13.23
C SER A 528 12.16 -44.04 -11.96
N ARG A 529 12.04 -45.37 -12.14
CA ARG A 529 12.11 -46.33 -11.04
C ARG A 529 13.51 -47.00 -11.03
N PHE A 530 14.55 -46.20 -10.82
CA PHE A 530 15.91 -46.73 -10.63
C PHE A 530 16.15 -47.08 -9.16
N THR A 531 17.20 -47.87 -8.91
CA THR A 531 17.65 -48.12 -7.53
C THR A 531 18.18 -46.82 -6.88
N ASP A 532 17.94 -46.65 -5.57
CA ASP A 532 18.33 -45.43 -4.84
C ASP A 532 19.83 -45.11 -4.97
N ALA A 533 20.69 -46.12 -4.94
CA ALA A 533 22.12 -45.96 -5.10
C ALA A 533 22.50 -45.34 -6.47
N LEU A 534 21.83 -45.78 -7.55
CA LEU A 534 22.07 -45.25 -8.89
C LEU A 534 21.53 -43.82 -9.03
N MET A 535 20.37 -43.51 -8.44
CA MET A 535 19.81 -42.17 -8.44
C MET A 535 20.70 -41.17 -7.65
N ILE A 536 21.24 -41.60 -6.51
CA ILE A 536 22.18 -40.78 -5.74
C ILE A 536 23.46 -40.51 -6.53
N SER A 537 24.00 -41.53 -7.21
CA SER A 537 25.22 -41.44 -8.03
C SER A 537 25.01 -40.47 -9.21
N ILE A 538 23.90 -40.61 -9.94
CA ILE A 538 23.50 -39.64 -11.01
C ILE A 538 23.36 -38.24 -10.45
N GLY A 539 22.71 -38.07 -9.28
CA GLY A 539 22.53 -36.82 -8.60
C GLY A 539 23.86 -36.13 -8.28
N ILE A 540 24.82 -36.85 -7.70
CA ILE A 540 26.15 -36.33 -7.36
C ILE A 540 26.86 -35.84 -8.61
N VAL A 541 26.90 -36.64 -9.67
CA VAL A 541 27.55 -36.32 -10.95
C VAL A 541 26.85 -35.09 -11.56
N ALA A 542 25.53 -35.04 -11.58
CA ALA A 542 24.78 -33.89 -12.11
C ALA A 542 25.05 -32.59 -11.33
N VAL A 543 25.05 -32.60 -9.99
CA VAL A 543 25.38 -31.46 -9.17
C VAL A 543 26.81 -30.99 -9.42
N LEU A 544 27.78 -31.88 -9.49
CA LEU A 544 29.17 -31.53 -9.79
C LEU A 544 29.32 -30.90 -11.18
N LEU A 545 28.68 -31.48 -12.22
CA LEU A 545 28.67 -30.89 -13.57
C LEU A 545 28.03 -29.48 -13.59
N ILE A 546 26.94 -29.28 -12.86
CA ILE A 546 26.27 -27.95 -12.73
C ILE A 546 27.23 -26.94 -12.07
N ILE A 547 27.96 -27.37 -11.04
CA ILE A 547 28.90 -26.50 -10.33
C ILE A 547 30.09 -26.09 -11.20
N VAL A 548 30.67 -27.05 -11.94
CA VAL A 548 31.86 -26.86 -12.77
C VAL A 548 31.54 -26.11 -14.08
N SER A 549 30.31 -26.23 -14.60
CA SER A 549 29.90 -25.64 -15.87
C SER A 549 30.04 -24.14 -15.93
N ARG A 550 30.89 -23.62 -16.85
CA ARG A 550 31.07 -22.19 -17.12
C ARG A 550 29.78 -21.53 -17.67
N ARG A 551 28.98 -22.24 -18.47
CA ARG A 551 27.69 -21.73 -19.00
C ARG A 551 26.69 -21.50 -17.89
N THR A 552 26.54 -22.44 -16.97
CA THR A 552 25.65 -22.34 -15.82
C THR A 552 26.09 -21.18 -14.92
N LYS A 553 27.40 -20.99 -14.72
CA LYS A 553 27.94 -19.83 -13.98
C LYS A 553 27.50 -18.50 -14.60
N LYS A 554 27.69 -18.30 -15.91
CA LYS A 554 27.30 -17.08 -16.60
C LYS A 554 25.78 -16.84 -16.52
N ARG A 555 24.97 -17.88 -16.71
CA ARG A 555 23.51 -17.80 -16.62
C ARG A 555 23.05 -17.46 -15.20
N SER A 556 23.58 -18.13 -14.18
CA SER A 556 23.24 -17.85 -12.77
C SER A 556 23.55 -16.40 -12.38
N ILE A 557 24.74 -15.88 -12.73
CA ILE A 557 25.12 -14.48 -12.46
C ILE A 557 24.22 -13.50 -13.24
N LYS A 558 23.90 -13.80 -14.51
CA LYS A 558 23.02 -12.94 -15.32
C LYS A 558 21.61 -12.88 -14.73
N MET A 559 21.05 -14.01 -14.31
CA MET A 559 19.73 -14.07 -13.67
C MET A 559 19.73 -13.35 -12.33
N GLU A 560 20.75 -13.52 -11.52
CA GLU A 560 20.89 -12.81 -10.25
C GLU A 560 20.95 -11.29 -10.45
N ARG A 561 21.77 -10.81 -11.38
CA ARG A 561 21.86 -9.38 -11.71
C ARG A 561 20.53 -8.83 -12.23
N LEU A 562 19.82 -9.60 -13.06
CA LEU A 562 18.50 -9.23 -13.57
C LEU A 562 17.50 -9.12 -12.42
N PHE A 563 17.49 -10.10 -11.52
CA PHE A 563 16.62 -10.12 -10.34
C PHE A 563 16.87 -8.91 -9.43
N ILE A 564 18.13 -8.68 -9.05
CA ILE A 564 18.52 -7.54 -8.21
C ILE A 564 18.18 -6.20 -8.90
N ARG A 565 18.41 -6.10 -10.21
CA ARG A 565 18.08 -4.91 -10.99
C ARG A 565 16.57 -4.66 -11.02
N ASN A 566 15.77 -5.71 -11.25
CA ASN A 566 14.32 -5.59 -11.27
C ASN A 566 13.77 -5.25 -9.88
N LEU A 567 14.27 -5.91 -8.84
CA LEU A 567 13.90 -5.64 -7.45
C LEU A 567 14.28 -4.21 -7.00
N ARG A 568 15.36 -3.63 -7.55
CA ARG A 568 15.83 -2.28 -7.21
C ARG A 568 15.48 -1.23 -8.26
N SER A 569 14.68 -1.55 -9.26
CA SER A 569 14.42 -0.66 -10.39
C SER A 569 13.81 0.67 -9.95
N ARG A 570 12.84 0.63 -9.07
CA ARG A 570 12.20 1.83 -8.47
C ARG A 570 13.19 2.66 -7.65
N ASP A 571 14.03 2.01 -6.83
CA ASP A 571 15.04 2.70 -6.02
C ASP A 571 16.10 3.40 -6.86
N ILE A 572 16.53 2.76 -7.96
CA ILE A 572 17.54 3.32 -8.87
C ILE A 572 16.95 4.53 -9.59
N GLU A 573 15.72 4.44 -10.06
CA GLU A 573 15.07 5.56 -10.74
C GLU A 573 14.77 6.72 -9.77
N ALA A 574 14.34 6.44 -8.54
CA ALA A 574 14.17 7.46 -7.50
C ALA A 574 15.52 8.14 -7.13
N GLN A 575 16.63 7.41 -7.19
CA GLN A 575 17.97 7.99 -7.02
C GLN A 575 18.35 8.89 -8.20
N VAL A 576 18.08 8.45 -9.44
CA VAL A 576 18.39 9.21 -10.66
C VAL A 576 17.54 10.49 -10.73
N LYS A 577 16.27 10.43 -10.29
CA LYS A 577 15.35 11.59 -10.25
C LYS A 577 15.55 12.49 -9.03
N GLY A 578 16.49 12.17 -8.12
CA GLY A 578 16.74 12.97 -6.92
C GLY A 578 15.61 12.91 -5.85
N THR A 579 14.59 12.09 -6.06
CA THR A 579 13.42 11.96 -5.16
C THR A 579 13.65 11.02 -3.98
N LYS A 580 14.85 10.44 -3.86
CA LYS A 580 15.16 9.55 -2.74
C LYS A 580 15.40 10.35 -1.47
N ARG A 581 14.58 10.08 -0.43
CA ARG A 581 14.86 10.54 0.94
C ARG A 581 16.28 10.08 1.33
N PRO A 582 17.05 10.93 2.03
CA PRO A 582 18.37 10.51 2.50
C PRO A 582 18.24 9.33 3.44
N LEU A 583 19.28 8.47 3.43
CA LEU A 583 19.42 7.28 4.29
C LEU A 583 19.51 7.59 5.81
N TYR A 584 19.25 8.81 6.22
CA TYR A 584 19.21 9.27 7.61
C TYR A 584 17.82 9.11 8.25
N GLU A 585 17.08 8.05 7.93
CA GLU A 585 16.11 7.44 8.83
C GLU A 585 16.86 6.51 9.82
N GLY A 586 17.96 6.93 10.32
CA GLY A 586 18.75 6.23 11.30
C GLY A 586 18.78 7.08 12.54
N HIS A 587 17.99 6.68 13.53
CA HIS A 587 18.38 6.67 14.92
C HIS A 587 19.39 7.77 15.33
N LEU A 588 18.93 8.98 15.50
CA LEU A 588 19.41 9.81 16.59
C LEU A 588 18.81 9.16 17.86
N LEU A 589 19.46 8.07 18.23
CA LEU A 589 19.14 7.20 19.35
C LEU A 589 18.99 8.05 20.62
N ASP A 590 17.95 7.77 21.37
CA ASP A 590 17.65 8.22 22.73
C ASP A 590 17.21 9.69 22.94
N ARG A 591 16.96 10.46 21.91
CA ARG A 591 16.30 11.76 22.05
C ARG A 591 15.05 11.79 21.18
N ASP A 592 13.97 12.39 21.65
CA ASP A 592 12.69 12.56 20.93
C ASP A 592 12.81 13.48 19.69
N ILE A 593 13.96 13.50 19.01
CA ILE A 593 14.28 14.35 17.86
C ILE A 593 14.22 13.50 16.60
N HIS A 594 13.43 13.93 15.65
CA HIS A 594 13.25 13.27 14.34
C HIS A 594 13.17 14.28 13.20
N ILE A 595 13.30 13.76 11.96
CA ILE A 595 13.16 14.56 10.75
C ILE A 595 11.73 14.43 10.24
N SER A 596 11.04 15.55 10.10
CA SER A 596 9.69 15.64 9.55
C SER A 596 9.67 16.45 8.26
N GLU A 597 8.74 16.14 7.36
CA GLU A 597 8.57 16.82 6.08
C GLU A 597 7.20 17.48 6.00
N PHE A 598 7.16 18.76 5.66
CA PHE A 598 5.96 19.56 5.51
C PHE A 598 5.96 20.25 4.16
N GLU A 599 4.81 20.29 3.51
CA GLU A 599 4.60 21.01 2.26
C GLU A 599 4.02 22.40 2.58
N VAL A 600 4.60 23.42 1.98
CA VAL A 600 4.15 24.81 2.16
C VAL A 600 2.87 24.99 1.33
N PRO A 601 1.74 25.39 1.95
CA PRO A 601 0.52 25.72 1.24
C PRO A 601 0.74 26.84 0.22
N GLU A 602 -0.02 26.83 -0.87
CA GLU A 602 0.09 27.85 -1.93
C GLU A 602 -0.25 29.26 -1.42
N ASP A 603 -1.16 29.35 -0.46
CA ASP A 603 -1.66 30.54 0.20
C ASP A 603 -0.94 30.88 1.51
N SER A 604 0.20 30.23 1.81
CA SER A 604 0.97 30.52 3.02
C SER A 604 1.59 31.92 3.00
N THR A 605 1.47 32.65 4.11
CA THR A 605 2.14 33.95 4.32
C THR A 605 3.67 33.84 4.32
N TRP A 606 4.22 32.60 4.44
CA TRP A 606 5.66 32.37 4.43
C TRP A 606 6.26 32.41 3.02
N CYS A 607 5.43 32.33 1.99
CA CYS A 607 5.87 32.40 0.60
C CYS A 607 6.49 33.77 0.28
N GLY A 608 7.66 33.77 -0.37
CA GLY A 608 8.40 34.97 -0.69
C GLY A 608 9.34 35.48 0.42
N HIS A 609 9.22 34.96 1.65
CA HIS A 609 10.11 35.33 2.76
C HIS A 609 11.33 34.43 2.87
N THR A 610 12.42 34.97 3.38
CA THR A 610 13.65 34.24 3.65
C THR A 610 13.58 33.48 4.98
N LEU A 611 14.38 32.42 5.13
CA LEU A 611 14.46 31.68 6.40
C LEU A 611 14.93 32.56 7.56
N ARG A 612 15.72 33.63 7.28
CA ARG A 612 16.16 34.61 8.28
C ARG A 612 15.01 35.48 8.76
N GLU A 613 14.15 35.97 7.87
CA GLU A 613 12.95 36.78 8.22
C GLU A 613 11.96 35.93 9.01
N LEU A 614 11.72 34.71 8.61
CA LEU A 614 10.77 33.81 9.29
C LEU A 614 11.27 33.35 10.66
N ASN A 615 12.58 33.36 10.88
CA ASN A 615 13.23 33.01 12.15
C ASN A 615 12.71 31.74 12.82
N LEU A 616 12.56 30.69 12.00
CA LEU A 616 11.89 29.43 12.37
C LEU A 616 12.54 28.74 13.57
N ARG A 617 13.88 28.88 13.70
CA ARG A 617 14.63 28.29 14.83
C ARG A 617 14.24 28.91 16.16
N GLN A 618 14.08 30.22 16.25
CA GLN A 618 13.69 30.90 17.49
C GLN A 618 12.20 30.75 17.77
N ARG A 619 11.35 30.77 16.74
CA ARG A 619 9.90 30.65 16.89
C ARG A 619 9.47 29.25 17.33
N PHE A 620 10.07 28.20 16.78
CA PHE A 620 9.60 26.83 16.94
C PHE A 620 10.65 25.88 17.55
N GLY A 621 11.92 26.32 17.67
CA GLY A 621 13.01 25.47 18.19
C GLY A 621 13.45 24.36 17.21
N ILE A 622 13.15 24.49 15.93
CA ILE A 622 13.46 23.50 14.89
C ILE A 622 14.68 23.91 14.09
N ASP A 623 15.37 22.92 13.49
CA ASP A 623 16.42 23.13 12.51
C ASP A 623 15.98 22.68 11.11
N MET A 624 16.30 23.48 10.07
CA MET A 624 16.00 23.15 8.68
C MET A 624 17.09 22.26 8.09
N SER A 625 16.71 21.04 7.71
CA SER A 625 17.63 20.06 7.10
C SER A 625 17.77 20.26 5.60
N SER A 626 16.65 20.37 4.88
CA SER A 626 16.63 20.57 3.44
C SER A 626 15.29 21.10 2.95
N ILE A 627 15.30 21.68 1.75
CA ILE A 627 14.11 22.13 1.02
C ILE A 627 14.08 21.39 -0.32
N TYR A 628 12.94 20.77 -0.63
CA TYR A 628 12.69 20.21 -1.95
C TYR A 628 11.79 21.16 -2.74
N ARG A 629 12.29 21.61 -3.87
CA ARG A 629 11.60 22.49 -4.81
C ARG A 629 11.51 21.81 -6.17
N GLY A 630 10.34 21.27 -6.47
CA GLY A 630 10.16 20.44 -7.65
C GLY A 630 11.14 19.26 -7.66
N SER A 631 12.05 19.21 -8.66
CA SER A 631 13.07 18.18 -8.77
C SER A 631 14.42 18.56 -8.10
N ARG A 632 14.55 19.78 -7.59
CA ARG A 632 15.79 20.29 -6.98
C ARG A 632 15.74 20.17 -5.46
N ARG A 633 16.84 19.69 -4.89
CA ARG A 633 17.02 19.63 -3.43
C ARG A 633 18.08 20.64 -3.00
N ILE A 634 17.76 21.45 -1.99
CA ILE A 634 18.64 22.39 -1.32
C ILE A 634 18.98 21.80 0.05
N ASN A 635 20.20 21.31 0.25
CA ASN A 635 20.64 20.77 1.54
C ASN A 635 21.20 21.88 2.41
N ILE A 636 20.86 21.86 3.71
CA ILE A 636 21.32 22.83 4.71
C ILE A 636 21.14 24.26 4.17
N PRO A 637 19.88 24.69 3.93
CA PRO A 637 19.63 26.01 3.36
C PRO A 637 20.16 27.10 4.31
N ASN A 638 20.74 28.14 3.72
CA ASN A 638 21.21 29.28 4.48
C ASN A 638 20.05 30.25 4.82
N GLY A 639 20.31 31.22 5.70
CA GLY A 639 19.28 32.17 6.12
C GLY A 639 18.68 33.03 5.00
N ASP A 640 19.37 33.18 3.87
CA ASP A 640 18.91 33.99 2.74
C ASP A 640 18.09 33.16 1.72
N THR A 641 17.86 31.86 2.02
CA THR A 641 17.02 30.99 1.19
C THR A 641 15.55 31.38 1.34
N THR A 642 14.90 31.76 0.24
CA THR A 642 13.49 32.10 0.17
C THR A 642 12.63 30.85 0.07
N ILE A 643 11.49 30.85 0.76
CA ILE A 643 10.46 29.79 0.67
C ILE A 643 9.48 30.12 -0.46
N PHE A 644 9.07 29.10 -1.20
CA PHE A 644 8.11 29.19 -2.30
C PHE A 644 6.91 28.27 -2.06
N PRO A 645 5.76 28.54 -2.72
CA PRO A 645 4.62 27.62 -2.69
C PRO A 645 5.00 26.20 -3.10
N CYS A 646 4.40 25.20 -2.49
CA CYS A 646 4.66 23.76 -2.72
C CYS A 646 6.11 23.32 -2.42
N ASP A 647 6.96 24.16 -1.78
CA ASP A 647 8.24 23.71 -1.26
C ASP A 647 8.00 22.67 -0.16
N LYS A 648 8.75 21.56 -0.19
CA LYS A 648 8.72 20.56 0.89
C LYS A 648 9.89 20.81 1.84
N LEU A 649 9.55 21.24 3.04
CA LEU A 649 10.50 21.60 4.08
C LEU A 649 10.81 20.38 4.94
N GLN A 650 12.08 19.96 5.00
CA GLN A 650 12.54 18.96 5.95
C GLN A 650 13.12 19.62 7.19
N ILE A 651 12.46 19.42 8.31
CA ILE A 651 12.85 20.00 9.60
C ILE A 651 13.28 18.92 10.60
N ILE A 652 14.12 19.31 11.55
CA ILE A 652 14.59 18.48 12.66
C ILE A 652 14.03 19.09 13.94
N GLY A 653 13.31 18.29 14.72
CA GLY A 653 12.72 18.73 15.98
C GLY A 653 12.09 17.57 16.75
N ASN A 654 11.64 17.84 17.98
CA ASN A 654 10.83 16.90 18.74
C ASN A 654 9.34 17.00 18.36
N ASP A 655 8.50 16.08 18.87
CA ASP A 655 7.07 16.02 18.55
C ASP A 655 6.35 17.35 18.86
N GLU A 656 6.67 18.02 19.95
CA GLU A 656 6.04 19.28 20.34
C GLU A 656 6.44 20.44 19.43
N GLN A 657 7.72 20.54 19.11
CA GLN A 657 8.28 21.55 18.21
C GLN A 657 7.71 21.40 16.78
N THR A 658 7.67 20.15 16.31
CA THR A 658 7.15 19.79 14.99
C THR A 658 5.65 20.08 14.87
N GLN A 659 4.89 19.86 15.94
CA GLN A 659 3.46 20.17 15.97
C GLN A 659 3.19 21.67 16.00
N LYS A 660 3.95 22.45 16.79
CA LYS A 660 3.87 23.92 16.79
C LYS A 660 4.17 24.51 15.42
N PHE A 661 5.21 23.97 14.75
CA PHE A 661 5.58 24.36 13.40
C PHE A 661 4.46 24.06 12.39
N ASN A 662 3.90 22.83 12.40
CA ASN A 662 2.82 22.46 11.50
C ASN A 662 1.56 23.32 11.73
N ASN A 663 1.18 23.57 12.98
CA ASN A 663 0.04 24.40 13.27
C ASN A 663 0.22 25.82 12.73
N ALA A 664 1.39 26.42 12.92
CA ALA A 664 1.68 27.75 12.37
C ALA A 664 1.64 27.74 10.83
N LEU A 665 2.23 26.72 10.18
CA LEU A 665 2.24 26.59 8.73
C LEU A 665 0.81 26.47 8.15
N GLN A 666 -0.12 25.84 8.87
CA GLN A 666 -1.51 25.65 8.46
C GLN A 666 -2.45 26.81 8.86
N THR A 667 -2.04 27.68 9.77
CA THR A 667 -2.86 28.80 10.25
C THR A 667 -2.42 30.15 9.71
N GLU A 668 -1.13 30.31 9.40
CA GLU A 668 -0.57 31.52 8.82
C GLU A 668 -0.77 31.54 7.30
N LEU A 669 -2.05 31.64 6.87
CA LEU A 669 -2.45 31.72 5.47
C LEU A 669 -2.84 33.16 5.12
N VAL A 670 -2.67 33.52 3.86
CA VAL A 670 -3.19 34.76 3.32
C VAL A 670 -4.72 34.67 3.33
N PRO A 671 -5.45 35.67 3.87
CA PRO A 671 -6.90 35.64 3.82
C PRO A 671 -7.39 35.50 2.38
N GLU A 672 -8.37 34.63 2.13
CA GLU A 672 -9.02 34.52 0.84
C GLU A 672 -9.50 35.92 0.38
N ASP A 673 -8.86 36.46 -0.64
CA ASP A 673 -9.33 37.69 -1.28
C ASP A 673 -10.51 37.32 -2.17
N LEU A 674 -11.72 37.54 -1.66
CA LEU A 674 -12.97 37.29 -2.41
C LEU A 674 -13.05 38.11 -3.72
N ASP A 675 -12.14 39.08 -3.93
CA ASP A 675 -12.03 39.84 -5.17
C ASP A 675 -11.11 39.20 -6.23
N ILE A 676 -10.40 38.09 -5.92
CA ILE A 676 -9.54 37.41 -6.91
C ILE A 676 -10.37 36.87 -8.08
N GLU A 677 -11.57 36.31 -7.84
CA GLU A 677 -12.48 35.89 -8.90
C GLU A 677 -12.89 37.04 -9.85
N LYS A 678 -12.96 38.27 -9.35
CA LYS A 678 -13.29 39.46 -10.14
C LYS A 678 -12.11 39.99 -10.96
N ARG A 679 -10.88 39.56 -10.63
CA ARG A 679 -9.64 39.92 -11.34
C ARG A 679 -9.20 38.88 -12.34
N GLU A 680 -10.02 37.86 -12.59
CA GLU A 680 -9.75 36.85 -13.59
C GLU A 680 -9.57 37.48 -14.96
N MET A 681 -8.44 37.16 -15.63
CA MET A 681 -8.16 37.67 -16.98
C MET A 681 -9.06 36.93 -17.99
N LYS A 682 -9.87 37.68 -18.71
CA LYS A 682 -10.78 37.13 -19.73
C LYS A 682 -10.35 37.56 -21.12
N LEU A 683 -10.57 36.67 -22.09
CA LEU A 683 -10.39 36.93 -23.49
C LEU A 683 -11.73 37.36 -24.11
N ARG A 684 -11.75 38.52 -24.78
CA ARG A 684 -12.93 39.03 -25.50
C ARG A 684 -12.56 39.44 -26.91
N GLN A 685 -13.52 39.27 -27.80
CA GLN A 685 -13.45 39.72 -29.16
C GLN A 685 -14.13 41.09 -29.30
N LEU A 686 -13.47 42.03 -29.94
CA LEU A 686 -13.97 43.39 -30.18
C LEU A 686 -13.87 43.74 -31.68
N VAL A 687 -14.96 44.17 -32.27
CA VAL A 687 -14.99 44.62 -33.65
C VAL A 687 -14.87 46.16 -33.63
N ILE A 688 -13.81 46.74 -34.24
CA ILE A 688 -13.60 48.17 -34.27
C ILE A 688 -14.71 48.87 -35.10
N SER A 689 -15.54 49.64 -34.43
CA SER A 689 -16.59 50.43 -35.08
C SER A 689 -16.03 51.72 -35.66
N GLY A 690 -16.69 52.29 -36.69
CA GLY A 690 -16.25 53.56 -37.25
C GLY A 690 -16.39 54.78 -36.32
N LYS A 691 -17.03 54.59 -35.13
CA LYS A 691 -17.15 55.62 -34.08
C LYS A 691 -16.25 55.31 -32.88
N SER A 692 -15.50 54.22 -32.96
CA SER A 692 -14.60 53.78 -31.89
C SER A 692 -13.49 54.80 -31.61
N GLU A 693 -13.17 55.02 -30.35
CA GLU A 693 -12.04 55.85 -29.94
C GLU A 693 -10.69 55.29 -30.46
N PHE A 694 -10.67 54.03 -30.88
CA PHE A 694 -9.47 53.33 -31.35
C PHE A 694 -9.29 53.37 -32.86
N CYS A 695 -10.34 53.65 -33.61
CA CYS A 695 -10.29 53.69 -35.08
C CYS A 695 -9.36 54.81 -35.60
N GLY A 696 -8.41 54.47 -36.46
CA GLY A 696 -7.41 55.41 -37.01
C GLY A 696 -6.20 55.67 -36.10
N LYS A 697 -6.13 55.04 -34.90
CA LYS A 697 -4.95 55.12 -34.03
C LYS A 697 -4.09 53.87 -34.22
N THR A 698 -2.80 54.02 -33.98
CA THR A 698 -1.90 52.85 -33.93
C THR A 698 -2.14 52.08 -32.65
N LEU A 699 -1.77 50.78 -32.62
CA LEU A 699 -1.86 49.95 -31.41
C LEU A 699 -1.12 50.60 -30.21
N GLY A 700 0.04 51.24 -30.44
CA GLY A 700 0.75 51.95 -29.43
C GLY A 700 0.02 53.22 -28.91
N GLU A 701 -0.64 53.98 -29.80
CA GLU A 701 -1.38 55.19 -29.46
C GLU A 701 -2.81 54.94 -28.94
N SER A 702 -3.31 53.74 -29.09
CA SER A 702 -4.65 53.33 -28.65
C SER A 702 -4.88 53.44 -27.14
N GLY A 703 -3.78 53.31 -26.35
CA GLY A 703 -3.81 53.30 -24.92
C GLY A 703 -4.49 52.06 -24.31
N ILE A 704 -4.75 51.03 -25.10
CA ILE A 704 -5.43 49.80 -24.61
C ILE A 704 -4.63 49.19 -23.46
N ARG A 705 -3.29 49.20 -23.56
CA ARG A 705 -2.42 48.67 -22.52
C ARG A 705 -2.27 49.65 -21.34
N ASP A 706 -1.90 50.88 -21.61
CA ASP A 706 -1.47 51.81 -20.56
C ASP A 706 -2.63 52.52 -19.84
N LYS A 707 -3.78 52.66 -20.52
CA LYS A 707 -4.95 53.37 -19.98
C LYS A 707 -6.04 52.43 -19.48
N TYR A 708 -6.11 51.23 -20.04
CA TYR A 708 -7.19 50.29 -19.76
C TYR A 708 -6.67 48.95 -19.16
N ASP A 709 -5.36 48.77 -18.95
CA ASP A 709 -4.77 47.54 -18.42
C ASP A 709 -5.19 46.27 -19.18
N CYS A 710 -5.34 46.39 -20.51
CA CYS A 710 -5.72 45.32 -21.40
C CYS A 710 -4.66 45.09 -22.47
N MET A 711 -4.57 43.87 -22.98
CA MET A 711 -3.60 43.52 -24.00
C MET A 711 -4.29 42.96 -25.25
N VAL A 712 -3.91 43.47 -26.43
CA VAL A 712 -4.35 42.90 -27.70
C VAL A 712 -3.44 41.70 -28.03
N VAL A 713 -4.04 40.53 -28.17
CA VAL A 713 -3.34 39.26 -28.40
C VAL A 713 -3.51 38.70 -29.81
N GLY A 714 -4.46 39.24 -30.57
CA GLY A 714 -4.74 38.84 -31.95
C GLY A 714 -5.52 39.88 -32.69
N LEU A 715 -5.35 39.89 -34.01
CA LEU A 715 -6.09 40.73 -34.99
C LEU A 715 -6.50 39.87 -36.14
N GLU A 716 -7.76 40.01 -36.59
CA GLU A 716 -8.26 39.41 -37.80
C GLU A 716 -8.47 40.51 -38.84
N GLU A 717 -7.73 40.42 -39.96
CA GLU A 717 -7.86 41.29 -41.11
C GLU A 717 -8.42 40.48 -42.27
N GLY A 718 -9.69 40.62 -42.55
CA GLY A 718 -10.39 39.83 -43.58
C GLY A 718 -10.46 38.34 -43.27
N LEU A 719 -9.67 37.50 -43.99
CA LEU A 719 -9.60 36.05 -43.82
C LEU A 719 -8.32 35.58 -43.10
N GLU A 720 -7.42 36.50 -42.77
CA GLU A 720 -6.14 36.19 -42.11
C GLU A 720 -6.16 36.56 -40.63
N SER A 721 -5.69 35.66 -39.82
CA SER A 721 -5.55 35.86 -38.35
C SER A 721 -4.09 36.15 -38.02
N LEU A 722 -3.78 37.35 -37.53
CA LEU A 722 -2.45 37.79 -37.15
C LEU A 722 -2.27 37.67 -35.64
N THR A 723 -1.37 36.80 -35.22
CA THR A 723 -0.99 36.61 -33.80
C THR A 723 0.15 37.49 -33.35
N LYS A 724 0.88 38.13 -34.26
CA LYS A 724 1.93 39.11 -34.00
C LYS A 724 1.56 40.45 -34.62
N ILE A 725 1.02 41.33 -33.82
CA ILE A 725 0.60 42.66 -34.26
C ILE A 725 1.76 43.63 -34.01
N SER A 726 2.14 44.40 -35.07
CA SER A 726 3.13 45.48 -34.89
C SER A 726 2.55 46.61 -34.05
N PRO A 727 3.30 47.21 -33.11
CA PRO A 727 2.84 48.40 -32.37
C PRO A 727 2.47 49.58 -33.27
N SER A 728 2.98 49.61 -34.51
CA SER A 728 2.67 50.60 -35.54
C SER A 728 1.43 50.28 -36.40
N TYR A 729 0.75 49.17 -36.16
CA TYR A 729 -0.47 48.80 -36.87
C TYR A 729 -1.59 49.82 -36.50
N THR A 730 -2.23 50.39 -37.54
CA THR A 730 -3.30 51.37 -37.37
C THR A 730 -4.66 50.68 -37.49
N PHE A 731 -5.48 50.73 -36.46
CA PHE A 731 -6.79 50.08 -36.45
C PHE A 731 -7.74 50.69 -37.47
N GLN A 732 -8.35 49.85 -38.27
CA GLN A 732 -9.33 50.23 -39.29
C GLN A 732 -10.76 49.84 -38.88
N LYS A 733 -11.73 50.49 -39.47
CA LYS A 733 -13.14 50.13 -39.26
C LYS A 733 -13.38 48.71 -39.79
N GLY A 734 -13.86 47.84 -38.91
CA GLY A 734 -14.19 46.46 -39.23
C GLY A 734 -13.12 45.46 -38.75
N ASP A 735 -11.96 45.90 -38.27
CA ASP A 735 -10.96 45.06 -37.67
C ASP A 735 -11.54 44.30 -36.46
N ILE A 736 -11.25 43.01 -36.38
CA ILE A 736 -11.63 42.19 -35.26
C ILE A 736 -10.39 41.97 -34.40
N ILE A 737 -10.39 42.48 -33.17
CA ILE A 737 -9.28 42.35 -32.25
C ILE A 737 -9.66 41.46 -31.08
N TRP A 738 -8.69 40.64 -30.63
CA TRP A 738 -8.79 39.82 -29.44
C TRP A 738 -8.06 40.49 -28.31
N ILE A 739 -8.80 40.80 -27.22
CA ILE A 739 -8.29 41.56 -26.09
C ILE A 739 -8.36 40.68 -24.82
N VAL A 740 -7.29 40.66 -24.06
CA VAL A 740 -7.21 40.03 -22.72
C VAL A 740 -7.12 41.13 -21.67
N GLY A 741 -7.91 41.02 -20.64
CA GLY A 741 -7.93 41.94 -19.50
C GLY A 741 -8.94 41.48 -18.44
N GLU A 742 -8.97 42.21 -17.32
CA GLU A 742 -10.01 42.01 -16.29
C GLU A 742 -11.39 42.38 -16.84
N GLU A 743 -12.44 41.72 -16.41
CA GLU A 743 -13.82 41.94 -16.91
C GLU A 743 -14.24 43.42 -16.80
N ALA A 744 -13.90 44.08 -15.69
CA ALA A 744 -14.20 45.52 -15.48
C ALA A 744 -13.45 46.44 -16.46
N ALA A 745 -12.22 46.08 -16.85
CA ALA A 745 -11.41 46.82 -17.82
C ALA A 745 -11.92 46.57 -19.26
N LEU A 746 -12.25 45.32 -19.60
CA LEU A 746 -12.84 44.95 -20.86
C LEU A 746 -14.18 45.62 -21.12
N GLN A 747 -15.06 45.74 -20.10
CA GLN A 747 -16.32 46.46 -20.23
C GLN A 747 -16.11 47.96 -20.50
N LYS A 748 -15.10 48.61 -19.91
CA LYS A 748 -14.75 50.02 -20.21
C LYS A 748 -14.32 50.18 -21.65
N ILE A 749 -13.55 49.23 -22.22
CA ILE A 749 -13.15 49.26 -23.62
C ILE A 749 -14.37 49.06 -24.53
N MET A 750 -15.23 48.08 -24.23
CA MET A 750 -16.42 47.78 -25.01
C MET A 750 -17.38 49.01 -25.06
N ASN A 751 -17.49 49.77 -24.00
CA ASN A 751 -18.30 51.00 -23.94
C ASN A 751 -17.71 52.19 -24.72
N LYS A 752 -16.42 52.13 -25.08
CA LYS A 752 -15.70 53.16 -25.87
C LYS A 752 -15.52 52.82 -27.33
N ASN A 753 -15.95 51.63 -27.71
CA ASN A 753 -15.96 51.16 -29.07
C ASN A 753 -17.31 51.46 -29.76
#